data_64585ef83ec8bd21341670318c295d21
#
_entry.id   64585ef83ec8bd21341670318c295d21
#
_cell.length_a   1.000
_cell.length_b   1.000
_cell.length_c   1.000
_cell.angle_alpha   90.00
_cell.angle_beta   90.00
_cell.angle_gamma   90.00
#
_symmetry.space_group_name_H-M   'P 1'
#
loop_
_entity.id
_entity.type
_entity.pdbx_description
1 polymer ?
#
loop_
_entity_poly.entity_id
_entity_poly.type
_entity_poly.pdbx_seq_one_letter_code
_entity_poly.pdbx_strand_id
1 'polypeptide(L)'
;MPILHKKISEKNYVRLAVSFRSEYQNSILPDGFLKLDNIVKIEHRGFKDNPFKAARQFLSYYGIQFTPLHMFNANIYNPLFLTLYCKTYRGDEVELPVLYERLLEKANDKLHMKLAKNIELAGYDQSDNIVLPIVEAISKQTLLTGKRHFEKSEIESMPIWKTLGLVARPFITQLIRENILHDYELDGKNYVYFAFDQMNDYFSAKTILSMFHTEEEIRKYVYENVLGIIDGKFKNWGSEDLFTHVCALYAEKFGKECIDIIQSINDKADRANLFRIYIESFEWRNKIYLSISELLKLCNEYSIEPAILWNAFINNSVKKDHLLNADTLYDVLKRYPLAKRDYLWTIFINGRNTDDDRLIQLIEIYNKGEVFEVSDKEQIRLLLILFSWVLTSSNRWLRDTTSKAMIEILKDHFEYTEYLLKLFSDVNDPYVIQRLYGIIFGACVKRNGENKERFKSLVCFIFENVFDKEIVYPDILLRDYARLIIERYLVEYPNELQDYELKKIKPRYKSIPIPDVDDQKYVDKNFKNGICYILYSMQFEGIGMYGDFGRYVFQSALRNFKVDDYKIFNYAMYYIINELGYQGELFDDYDGFVNRFSYDRHRVVKIERIGKKYQWIAMYNILARISDYYPMKSWFSKEEESMSYDGPWEPYVRDFDPTLNMYNLSCDDAPYFSQVNEHIRKAIQENNTIRKSSVFDEDAWTNSNSIFFEYQKEDLLLTDSEENQWVVLSKYADTGRNDLAYDKFLVWNWLYGYFVTDEQLTILRKYADENINLLNSDIAGIPQTYTLYSREYPWSSGSKSVLDYQWKEVELMTSETKTVIKTIEEPQFSWIDTLLNKYSGKNDTSEIDLDEDFNIPTVTKTYTKEEPVTIELGRILNATQDLLWEEEFDASKEDALSYFHPCAEIINTLGLKQKKYDGYYYNESDVLTAFDTDLTKQKAGLIIRKEALDKFLNIKNLHLVWFINASKEIHGKKLMVTKFTDWTGLLEYTGDSIQGSYYSIGKKN
;
A
#
# COMPACT_ATOMS: atom_id res chain seq x y z
N MET A 1 27.37 32.95 19.96
CA MET A 1 26.86 31.64 20.42
C MET A 1 27.80 30.91 21.39
N PRO A 2 29.09 30.63 21.12
CA PRO A 2 29.93 29.83 22.02
C PRO A 2 30.10 30.45 23.42
N ILE A 3 30.24 31.76 23.52
CA ILE A 3 30.38 32.48 24.82
C ILE A 3 29.09 32.35 25.66
N LEU A 4 27.92 32.50 25.02
CA LEU A 4 26.64 32.37 25.69
C LEU A 4 26.41 30.92 26.14
N HIS A 5 26.71 29.94 25.28
CA HIS A 5 26.65 28.52 25.58
C HIS A 5 27.51 28.16 26.80
N LYS A 6 28.75 28.63 26.84
CA LYS A 6 29.67 28.41 27.98
C LYS A 6 29.10 28.96 29.29
N LYS A 7 28.52 30.14 29.27
CA LYS A 7 27.89 30.76 30.47
C LYS A 7 26.66 30.02 30.96
N ILE A 8 25.90 29.41 30.03
CA ILE A 8 24.66 28.68 30.33
C ILE A 8 24.95 27.25 30.75
N SER A 9 25.95 26.59 30.15
CA SER A 9 26.30 25.21 30.48
C SER A 9 26.74 25.02 31.95
N GLU A 10 27.15 26.10 32.60
CA GLU A 10 27.48 26.12 34.04
C GLU A 10 26.22 26.19 34.93
N LYS A 11 25.00 26.37 34.34
CA LYS A 11 23.73 26.57 35.03
C LYS A 11 22.76 25.42 34.74
N ASN A 12 22.60 24.49 35.66
CA ASN A 12 21.72 23.29 35.45
C ASN A 12 20.24 23.60 35.25
N TYR A 13 19.78 24.78 35.62
CA TYR A 13 18.38 25.21 35.57
C TYR A 13 18.06 26.13 34.38
N VAL A 14 19.04 26.47 33.54
CA VAL A 14 18.83 27.33 32.37
C VAL A 14 18.90 26.52 31.10
N ARG A 15 17.98 26.75 30.19
CA ARG A 15 17.99 26.21 28.83
C ARG A 15 17.93 27.36 27.83
N LEU A 16 18.67 27.26 26.74
CA LEU A 16 18.66 28.21 25.64
C LEU A 16 18.13 27.54 24.39
N ALA A 17 17.07 28.07 23.81
CA ALA A 17 16.61 27.70 22.49
C ALA A 17 16.96 28.81 21.50
N VAL A 18 17.60 28.44 20.40
CA VAL A 18 17.97 29.36 19.33
C VAL A 18 17.48 28.82 18.03
N SER A 19 16.75 29.62 17.25
CA SER A 19 16.31 29.28 15.91
C SER A 19 17.08 30.12 14.87
N PHE A 20 17.44 29.48 13.79
CA PHE A 20 18.06 30.11 12.61
C PHE A 20 17.74 29.25 11.37
N ARG A 21 17.84 29.84 10.18
CA ARG A 21 17.69 29.11 8.94
C ARG A 21 18.88 28.17 8.74
N SER A 22 18.58 26.94 8.26
CA SER A 22 19.60 25.89 8.07
C SER A 22 20.77 26.35 7.18
N GLU A 23 20.49 27.19 6.20
CA GLU A 23 21.49 27.79 5.28
C GLU A 23 22.56 28.62 5.99
N TYR A 24 22.21 29.24 7.11
CA TYR A 24 23.12 30.07 7.90
C TYR A 24 23.86 29.30 8.99
N GLN A 25 23.63 27.99 9.12
CA GLN A 25 24.23 27.18 10.18
C GLN A 25 25.74 27.33 10.24
N ASN A 26 26.43 27.20 9.10
CA ASN A 26 27.87 27.26 9.02
C ASN A 26 28.43 28.70 9.21
N SER A 27 27.60 29.71 9.00
CA SER A 27 28.00 31.14 9.22
C SER A 27 27.78 31.56 10.67
N ILE A 28 26.82 30.96 11.37
CA ILE A 28 26.44 31.35 12.75
C ILE A 28 27.15 30.50 13.80
N LEU A 29 27.38 29.22 13.50
CA LEU A 29 27.94 28.24 14.44
C LEU A 29 29.35 27.85 14.03
N PRO A 30 30.30 27.80 14.96
CA PRO A 30 31.64 27.28 14.70
C PRO A 30 31.62 25.81 14.34
N ASP A 31 32.63 25.36 13.61
CA ASP A 31 32.79 23.93 13.25
C ASP A 31 32.77 23.05 14.51
N GLY A 32 31.99 21.97 14.42
CA GLY A 32 31.87 21.01 15.52
C GLY A 32 30.99 21.45 16.70
N PHE A 33 30.44 22.68 16.71
CA PHE A 33 29.63 23.18 17.83
C PHE A 33 28.39 22.31 18.09
N LEU A 34 27.74 21.80 17.05
CA LEU A 34 26.56 20.91 17.15
C LEU A 34 26.88 19.49 17.60
N LYS A 35 28.16 19.12 17.72
CA LYS A 35 28.59 17.80 18.19
C LYS A 35 28.81 17.75 19.70
N LEU A 36 28.57 18.83 20.42
CA LEU A 36 28.69 18.89 21.87
C LEU A 36 27.52 18.13 22.53
N ASP A 37 27.81 17.31 23.53
CA ASP A 37 26.86 16.41 24.19
C ASP A 37 25.62 17.09 24.81
N ASN A 38 25.73 18.38 25.12
CA ASN A 38 24.66 19.17 25.72
C ASN A 38 23.87 20.03 24.71
N ILE A 39 24.07 19.80 23.41
CA ILE A 39 23.34 20.50 22.35
C ILE A 39 22.45 19.52 21.62
N VAL A 40 21.17 19.86 21.52
CA VAL A 40 20.20 19.14 20.72
C VAL A 40 19.85 19.97 19.48
N LYS A 41 20.09 19.44 18.30
CA LYS A 41 19.66 20.04 17.04
C LYS A 41 18.28 19.51 16.70
N ILE A 42 17.33 20.42 16.54
CA ILE A 42 15.98 20.12 16.03
C ILE A 42 15.85 20.84 14.69
N GLU A 43 15.62 20.11 13.64
CA GLU A 43 15.35 20.68 12.32
C GLU A 43 13.83 20.79 12.13
N HIS A 44 13.36 22.03 11.99
CA HIS A 44 11.96 22.29 11.72
C HIS A 44 11.72 22.23 10.20
N ARG A 45 11.12 21.13 9.73
CA ARG A 45 10.87 20.87 8.31
C ARG A 45 9.56 21.48 7.78
N GLY A 46 8.97 22.43 8.49
CA GLY A 46 7.64 22.94 8.19
C GLY A 46 6.59 21.89 8.54
N PHE A 47 5.64 21.67 7.64
CA PHE A 47 4.59 20.65 7.79
C PHE A 47 4.88 19.36 7.02
N LYS A 48 6.13 19.13 6.57
CA LYS A 48 6.48 17.95 5.73
C LYS A 48 6.17 16.62 6.39
N ASP A 49 6.31 16.53 7.73
CA ASP A 49 6.07 15.28 8.45
C ASP A 49 4.58 14.91 8.53
N ASN A 50 3.67 15.90 8.44
CA ASN A 50 2.23 15.66 8.44
C ASN A 50 1.48 16.78 7.70
N PRO A 51 1.69 16.92 6.39
CA PRO A 51 1.21 18.07 5.61
C PRO A 51 -0.31 18.10 5.51
N PHE A 52 -0.94 16.94 5.36
CA PHE A 52 -2.39 16.82 5.28
C PHE A 52 -3.07 17.33 6.54
N LYS A 53 -2.65 16.83 7.71
CA LYS A 53 -3.22 17.24 8.99
C LYS A 53 -3.05 18.74 9.21
N ALA A 54 -1.87 19.27 8.91
CA ALA A 54 -1.59 20.69 9.05
C ALA A 54 -2.45 21.53 8.10
N ALA A 55 -2.49 21.18 6.81
CA ALA A 55 -3.30 21.88 5.82
C ALA A 55 -4.78 21.85 6.19
N ARG A 56 -5.31 20.70 6.58
CA ARG A 56 -6.70 20.53 7.00
C ARG A 56 -7.03 21.39 8.22
N GLN A 57 -6.17 21.44 9.24
CA GLN A 57 -6.36 22.29 10.41
C GLN A 57 -6.35 23.78 10.06
N PHE A 58 -5.39 24.23 9.23
CA PHE A 58 -5.33 25.62 8.79
C PHE A 58 -6.57 26.00 7.98
N LEU A 59 -6.91 25.22 6.96
CA LEU A 59 -8.05 25.50 6.10
C LEU A 59 -9.36 25.50 6.90
N SER A 60 -9.56 24.51 7.77
CA SER A 60 -10.73 24.43 8.65
C SER A 60 -10.83 25.63 9.60
N TYR A 61 -9.72 26.09 10.20
CA TYR A 61 -9.70 27.30 11.05
C TYR A 61 -10.18 28.54 10.31
N TYR A 62 -9.89 28.64 9.00
CA TYR A 62 -10.34 29.75 8.15
C TYR A 62 -11.70 29.48 7.45
N GLY A 63 -12.36 28.36 7.74
CA GLY A 63 -13.62 27.98 7.09
C GLY A 63 -13.48 27.60 5.62
N ILE A 64 -12.29 27.18 5.20
CA ILE A 64 -11.99 26.74 3.83
C ILE A 64 -12.08 25.22 3.76
N GLN A 65 -12.83 24.73 2.77
CA GLN A 65 -12.94 23.31 2.53
C GLN A 65 -11.66 22.76 1.89
N PHE A 66 -11.17 21.65 2.41
CA PHE A 66 -10.01 20.99 1.89
C PHE A 66 -10.39 20.12 0.69
N THR A 67 -9.64 20.24 -0.42
CA THR A 67 -9.84 19.47 -1.65
C THR A 67 -8.55 18.75 -2.07
N PRO A 68 -8.63 17.69 -2.89
CA PRO A 68 -7.44 17.00 -3.41
C PRO A 68 -6.48 17.93 -4.16
N LEU A 69 -6.98 18.96 -4.82
CA LEU A 69 -6.16 19.93 -5.55
C LEU A 69 -5.14 20.62 -4.66
N HIS A 70 -5.49 20.89 -3.40
CA HIS A 70 -4.56 21.52 -2.45
C HIS A 70 -3.30 20.67 -2.25
N MET A 71 -3.38 19.34 -2.34
CA MET A 71 -2.21 18.46 -2.19
C MET A 71 -1.20 18.56 -3.33
N PHE A 72 -1.65 18.93 -4.53
CA PHE A 72 -0.75 19.13 -5.67
C PHE A 72 -0.05 20.48 -5.66
N ASN A 73 -0.39 21.40 -4.76
CA ASN A 73 0.31 22.67 -4.63
C ASN A 73 1.62 22.50 -3.85
N ALA A 74 2.75 22.77 -4.51
CA ALA A 74 4.09 22.62 -3.94
C ALA A 74 4.32 23.36 -2.63
N ASN A 75 3.61 24.45 -2.41
CA ASN A 75 3.84 25.36 -1.28
C ASN A 75 2.93 25.09 -0.07
N ILE A 76 1.99 24.13 -0.17
CA ILE A 76 1.03 23.85 0.92
C ILE A 76 1.70 23.40 2.22
N TYR A 77 2.94 22.90 2.13
CA TYR A 77 3.75 22.48 3.29
C TYR A 77 4.46 23.63 3.98
N ASN A 78 4.45 24.82 3.37
CA ASN A 78 5.05 26.02 3.95
C ASN A 78 4.03 26.73 4.84
N PRO A 79 4.30 26.86 6.17
CA PRO A 79 3.37 27.52 7.10
C PRO A 79 3.03 28.95 6.71
N LEU A 80 4.00 29.71 6.18
CA LEU A 80 3.77 31.08 5.74
C LEU A 80 2.86 31.13 4.52
N PHE A 81 3.16 30.31 3.51
CA PHE A 81 2.33 30.20 2.32
C PHE A 81 0.88 29.82 2.68
N LEU A 82 0.70 28.81 3.51
CA LEU A 82 -0.62 28.34 3.92
C LEU A 82 -1.40 29.44 4.66
N THR A 83 -0.69 30.22 5.49
CA THR A 83 -1.28 31.39 6.17
C THR A 83 -1.72 32.45 5.17
N LEU A 84 -0.90 32.76 4.18
CA LEU A 84 -1.22 33.75 3.14
C LEU A 84 -2.38 33.28 2.26
N TYR A 85 -2.37 32.02 1.86
CA TYR A 85 -3.44 31.38 1.11
C TYR A 85 -4.77 31.50 1.86
N CYS A 86 -4.83 31.05 3.10
CA CYS A 86 -6.06 31.11 3.89
C CYS A 86 -6.57 32.54 4.12
N LYS A 87 -5.65 33.50 4.30
CA LYS A 87 -6.04 34.90 4.47
C LYS A 87 -6.61 35.55 3.22
N THR A 88 -6.26 35.09 2.03
CA THR A 88 -6.65 35.68 0.74
C THR A 88 -7.71 34.91 -0.02
N TYR A 89 -8.10 33.74 0.48
CA TYR A 89 -9.12 32.89 -0.11
C TYR A 89 -10.49 33.60 -0.23
N ARG A 90 -11.14 33.48 -1.41
CA ARG A 90 -12.44 34.11 -1.72
C ARG A 90 -13.50 33.10 -2.22
N GLY A 91 -13.29 31.81 -1.99
CA GLY A 91 -14.22 30.75 -2.41
C GLY A 91 -13.91 30.14 -3.80
N ASP A 92 -12.82 30.51 -4.41
CA ASP A 92 -12.32 30.00 -5.68
C ASP A 92 -10.97 29.30 -5.52
N GLU A 93 -10.61 28.48 -6.47
CA GLU A 93 -9.27 27.92 -6.56
C GLU A 93 -8.28 29.01 -6.93
N VAL A 94 -7.32 29.28 -6.04
CA VAL A 94 -6.41 30.41 -6.22
C VAL A 94 -5.09 29.91 -6.80
N GLU A 95 -4.79 30.37 -8.02
CA GLU A 95 -3.45 30.27 -8.56
C GLU A 95 -2.49 31.17 -7.78
N LEU A 96 -1.23 30.78 -7.68
CA LEU A 96 -0.23 31.55 -6.93
C LEU A 96 -0.08 33.02 -7.39
N PRO A 97 -0.07 33.33 -8.69
CA PRO A 97 -0.07 34.71 -9.15
C PRO A 97 -1.23 35.54 -8.59
N VAL A 98 -2.42 34.98 -8.65
CA VAL A 98 -3.64 35.63 -8.13
C VAL A 98 -3.58 35.78 -6.60
N LEU A 99 -2.98 34.83 -5.91
CA LEU A 99 -2.77 34.89 -4.46
C LEU A 99 -1.91 36.10 -4.06
N TYR A 100 -0.79 36.32 -4.75
CA TYR A 100 0.06 37.48 -4.46
C TYR A 100 -0.62 38.80 -4.74
N GLU A 101 -1.38 38.89 -5.81
CA GLU A 101 -2.15 40.10 -6.14
C GLU A 101 -3.22 40.39 -5.10
N ARG A 102 -3.99 39.38 -4.70
CA ARG A 102 -4.99 39.50 -3.61
C ARG A 102 -4.36 39.89 -2.26
N LEU A 103 -3.14 39.44 -1.99
CA LEU A 103 -2.42 39.84 -0.79
C LEU A 103 -2.11 41.33 -0.81
N LEU A 104 -1.65 41.82 -1.96
CA LEU A 104 -1.39 43.26 -2.13
C LEU A 104 -2.69 44.09 -2.05
N GLU A 105 -3.77 43.66 -2.68
CA GLU A 105 -5.08 44.32 -2.57
C GLU A 105 -5.51 44.42 -1.10
N LYS A 106 -5.47 43.31 -0.39
CA LYS A 106 -5.85 43.29 1.05
C LYS A 106 -4.96 44.14 1.92
N ALA A 107 -3.66 44.18 1.63
CA ALA A 107 -2.73 45.08 2.30
C ALA A 107 -3.03 46.54 1.98
N ASN A 108 -3.40 46.83 0.73
CA ASN A 108 -3.79 48.14 0.28
C ASN A 108 -5.08 48.63 1.02
N ASP A 109 -6.12 47.81 1.08
CA ASP A 109 -7.35 48.10 1.79
C ASP A 109 -7.12 48.40 3.26
N LYS A 110 -6.29 47.58 3.93
CA LYS A 110 -5.96 47.79 5.35
C LYS A 110 -5.13 49.07 5.59
N LEU A 111 -4.28 49.39 4.63
CA LEU A 111 -3.49 50.61 4.67
C LEU A 111 -4.43 51.81 4.54
N HIS A 112 -5.36 51.79 3.61
CA HIS A 112 -6.38 52.81 3.43
C HIS A 112 -7.21 53.04 4.69
N MET A 113 -7.70 51.97 5.33
CA MET A 113 -8.45 52.05 6.56
C MET A 113 -7.68 52.71 7.71
N LYS A 114 -6.33 52.55 7.75
CA LYS A 114 -5.46 53.17 8.75
C LYS A 114 -5.15 54.61 8.43
N LEU A 115 -4.95 54.94 7.16
CA LEU A 115 -4.70 56.30 6.68
C LEU A 115 -5.94 57.19 6.85
N ALA A 116 -7.13 56.66 6.57
CA ALA A 116 -8.40 57.37 6.76
C ALA A 116 -8.63 57.85 8.23
N LYS A 117 -7.98 57.20 9.19
CA LYS A 117 -8.01 57.58 10.61
C LYS A 117 -6.99 58.65 10.99
N ASN A 118 -6.13 59.05 10.08
CA ASN A 118 -5.02 59.95 10.36
C ASN A 118 -5.21 61.25 9.56
N ILE A 119 -5.71 62.30 10.22
CA ILE A 119 -6.13 63.58 9.63
C ILE A 119 -4.96 64.31 8.94
N GLU A 120 -3.69 64.01 9.29
CA GLU A 120 -2.49 64.62 8.70
C GLU A 120 -2.20 64.11 7.25
N LEU A 121 -2.88 63.12 6.81
CA LEU A 121 -2.76 62.51 5.48
C LEU A 121 -3.98 62.87 4.58
N ALA A 122 -4.71 63.90 4.88
CA ALA A 122 -5.85 64.38 4.12
C ALA A 122 -5.40 64.92 2.73
N GLY A 123 -5.70 64.19 1.70
CA GLY A 123 -5.38 64.57 0.31
C GLY A 123 -5.04 63.39 -0.58
N TYR A 124 -5.17 62.20 -0.03
CA TYR A 124 -4.91 60.95 -0.75
C TYR A 124 -6.25 60.28 -1.10
N ASP A 125 -6.36 59.84 -2.35
CA ASP A 125 -7.53 59.15 -2.85
C ASP A 125 -7.58 57.70 -2.35
N GLN A 126 -8.70 57.32 -1.73
CA GLN A 126 -8.86 55.96 -1.22
C GLN A 126 -8.99 54.89 -2.34
N SER A 127 -9.15 55.33 -3.58
CA SER A 127 -9.18 54.45 -4.75
C SER A 127 -7.79 54.14 -5.30
N ASP A 128 -6.76 54.85 -4.87
CA ASP A 128 -5.38 54.65 -5.37
C ASP A 128 -4.77 53.33 -4.86
N ASN A 129 -4.17 52.57 -5.77
CA ASN A 129 -3.34 51.45 -5.36
C ASN A 129 -1.93 51.94 -4.96
N ILE A 130 -1.66 51.96 -3.67
CA ILE A 130 -0.42 52.45 -3.11
C ILE A 130 0.61 51.34 -2.94
N VAL A 131 0.14 50.11 -2.60
CA VAL A 131 1.02 49.01 -2.26
C VAL A 131 1.75 48.47 -3.49
N LEU A 132 1.03 48.29 -4.61
CA LEU A 132 1.62 47.75 -5.85
C LEU A 132 2.77 48.61 -6.38
N PRO A 133 2.68 49.94 -6.53
CA PRO A 133 3.81 50.78 -6.97
C PRO A 133 5.04 50.69 -6.04
N ILE A 134 4.82 50.53 -4.73
CA ILE A 134 5.93 50.39 -3.78
C ILE A 134 6.63 49.04 -3.99
N VAL A 135 5.86 47.97 -4.11
CA VAL A 135 6.36 46.61 -4.36
C VAL A 135 7.14 46.56 -5.68
N GLU A 136 6.57 47.12 -6.75
CA GLU A 136 7.25 47.23 -8.05
C GLU A 136 8.54 48.08 -7.99
N ALA A 137 8.60 49.14 -7.21
CA ALA A 137 9.81 49.92 -7.02
C ALA A 137 10.90 49.12 -6.30
N ILE A 138 10.54 48.33 -5.27
CA ILE A 138 11.47 47.44 -4.56
C ILE A 138 11.96 46.35 -5.52
N SER A 139 11.05 45.74 -6.28
CA SER A 139 11.40 44.70 -7.28
C SER A 139 12.31 45.26 -8.38
N LYS A 140 12.05 46.47 -8.84
CA LYS A 140 12.94 47.16 -9.80
C LYS A 140 14.35 47.39 -9.19
N GLN A 141 14.44 47.71 -7.92
CA GLN A 141 15.73 47.85 -7.23
C GLN A 141 16.46 46.51 -7.13
N THR A 142 15.70 45.42 -6.85
CA THR A 142 16.26 44.06 -6.88
C THR A 142 16.87 43.74 -8.25
N LEU A 143 16.13 44.00 -9.34
CA LEU A 143 16.62 43.79 -10.70
C LEU A 143 17.84 44.60 -11.08
N LEU A 144 17.92 45.84 -10.60
CA LEU A 144 19.05 46.75 -10.91
C LEU A 144 20.31 46.42 -10.10
N THR A 145 20.17 45.92 -8.86
CA THR A 145 21.30 45.73 -7.95
C THR A 145 21.69 44.27 -7.73
N GLY A 146 20.81 43.35 -8.09
CA GLY A 146 20.97 41.92 -7.78
C GLY A 146 20.79 41.59 -6.30
N LYS A 147 20.46 42.60 -5.46
CA LYS A 147 20.26 42.38 -4.01
C LYS A 147 18.82 41.95 -3.73
N ARG A 148 18.63 40.99 -2.82
CA ARG A 148 17.31 40.58 -2.29
C ARG A 148 17.03 41.20 -0.90
N HIS A 149 18.09 41.64 -0.20
CA HIS A 149 18.03 42.28 1.12
C HIS A 149 18.60 43.70 1.01
N PHE A 150 17.82 44.66 1.44
CA PHE A 150 18.18 46.09 1.38
C PHE A 150 18.31 46.67 2.77
N GLU A 151 19.24 47.56 3.02
CA GLU A 151 19.19 48.36 4.23
C GLU A 151 17.89 49.17 4.23
N LYS A 152 17.23 49.26 5.38
CA LYS A 152 15.94 49.97 5.51
C LYS A 152 16.03 51.40 4.99
N SER A 153 17.19 52.04 5.20
CA SER A 153 17.50 53.38 4.68
C SER A 153 17.52 53.47 3.16
N GLU A 154 17.95 52.37 2.47
CA GLU A 154 17.91 52.33 1.01
C GLU A 154 16.48 52.37 0.50
N ILE A 155 15.59 51.58 1.11
CA ILE A 155 14.18 51.55 0.78
C ILE A 155 13.49 52.87 1.15
N GLU A 156 13.80 53.46 2.33
CA GLU A 156 13.24 54.77 2.78
C GLU A 156 13.61 55.92 1.83
N SER A 157 14.76 55.84 1.13
CA SER A 157 15.26 56.87 0.22
C SER A 157 14.77 56.76 -1.22
N MET A 158 13.98 55.74 -1.56
CA MET A 158 13.52 55.48 -2.92
C MET A 158 12.64 56.65 -3.45
N PRO A 159 12.78 57.04 -4.76
CA PRO A 159 12.01 58.17 -5.34
C PRO A 159 10.51 57.94 -5.27
N ILE A 160 10.02 56.72 -5.21
CA ILE A 160 8.58 56.36 -5.18
C ILE A 160 7.83 57.05 -4.09
N TRP A 161 8.45 57.20 -2.91
CA TRP A 161 7.84 57.87 -1.75
C TRP A 161 7.49 59.33 -2.06
N LYS A 162 8.41 60.00 -2.72
CA LYS A 162 8.20 61.38 -3.17
C LYS A 162 7.12 61.48 -4.25
N THR A 163 7.12 60.54 -5.18
CA THR A 163 6.13 60.47 -6.24
C THR A 163 4.71 60.27 -5.72
N LEU A 164 4.57 59.41 -4.71
CA LEU A 164 3.29 59.14 -4.03
C LEU A 164 2.94 60.17 -2.95
N GLY A 165 3.84 61.14 -2.64
CA GLY A 165 3.62 62.11 -1.55
C GLY A 165 3.56 61.49 -0.16
N LEU A 166 4.22 60.34 0.08
CA LEU A 166 4.11 59.53 1.29
C LEU A 166 5.40 59.55 2.12
N VAL A 167 5.26 59.33 3.44
CA VAL A 167 6.40 59.08 4.36
C VAL A 167 6.67 57.58 4.45
N ALA A 168 7.89 57.16 4.07
CA ALA A 168 8.27 55.74 3.90
C ALA A 168 8.03 54.84 5.14
N ARG A 169 8.49 55.30 6.32
CA ARG A 169 8.54 54.44 7.53
C ARG A 169 7.20 53.83 7.94
N PRO A 170 6.08 54.56 8.02
CA PRO A 170 4.79 53.97 8.41
C PRO A 170 4.32 52.87 7.42
N PHE A 171 4.60 53.06 6.13
CA PHE A 171 4.22 52.14 5.07
C PHE A 171 5.06 50.88 5.09
N ILE A 172 6.36 50.98 5.21
CA ILE A 172 7.28 49.84 5.36
C ILE A 172 6.87 48.99 6.58
N THR A 173 6.64 49.66 7.74
CA THR A 173 6.15 48.99 8.93
C THR A 173 4.83 48.27 8.72
N GLN A 174 3.93 48.83 7.93
CA GLN A 174 2.66 48.18 7.61
C GLN A 174 2.84 46.99 6.66
N LEU A 175 3.69 47.11 5.64
CA LEU A 175 4.02 45.98 4.74
C LEU A 175 4.65 44.79 5.49
N ILE A 176 5.44 45.10 6.52
CA ILE A 176 5.98 44.04 7.41
C ILE A 176 4.86 43.41 8.24
N ARG A 177 3.91 44.14 8.76
CA ARG A 177 2.76 43.61 9.53
C ARG A 177 1.80 42.76 8.69
N GLU A 178 1.71 43.06 7.39
CA GLU A 178 0.88 42.27 6.46
C GLU A 178 1.65 41.08 5.85
N ASN A 179 2.89 40.82 6.29
CA ASN A 179 3.77 39.75 5.80
C ASN A 179 4.06 39.85 4.28
N ILE A 180 4.15 41.06 3.74
CA ILE A 180 4.68 41.31 2.40
C ILE A 180 6.20 41.44 2.48
N LEU A 181 6.67 42.21 3.49
CA LEU A 181 8.09 42.38 3.80
C LEU A 181 8.37 41.77 5.18
N HIS A 182 9.62 41.42 5.40
CA HIS A 182 10.18 41.09 6.70
C HIS A 182 11.39 41.97 6.94
N ASP A 183 11.78 42.16 8.24
CA ASP A 183 12.99 42.87 8.62
C ASP A 183 13.82 42.05 9.59
N TYR A 184 15.12 42.35 9.62
CA TYR A 184 16.07 41.82 10.62
C TYR A 184 17.19 42.80 10.84
N GLU A 185 17.86 42.69 11.99
CA GLU A 185 19.02 43.50 12.33
C GLU A 185 20.32 42.69 12.21
N LEU A 186 21.28 43.21 11.51
CA LEU A 186 22.61 42.63 11.38
C LEU A 186 23.66 43.77 11.50
N ASP A 187 24.65 43.62 12.39
CA ASP A 187 25.72 44.59 12.63
C ASP A 187 25.24 46.05 12.91
N GLY A 188 24.11 46.17 13.62
CA GLY A 188 23.52 47.48 13.96
C GLY A 188 22.77 48.15 12.80
N LYS A 189 22.56 47.45 11.68
CA LYS A 189 21.79 47.91 10.53
C LYS A 189 20.53 47.10 10.38
N ASN A 190 19.43 47.73 10.07
CA ASN A 190 18.14 47.08 9.78
C ASN A 190 18.00 46.81 8.28
N TYR A 191 17.74 45.55 7.95
CA TYR A 191 17.52 45.09 6.58
C TYR A 191 16.07 44.74 6.38
N VAL A 192 15.60 44.94 5.17
CA VAL A 192 14.22 44.63 4.72
C VAL A 192 14.28 43.77 3.46
N TYR A 193 13.42 42.76 3.38
CA TYR A 193 13.35 41.83 2.27
C TYR A 193 11.91 41.33 2.10
N PHE A 194 11.57 40.74 0.96
CA PHE A 194 10.25 40.10 0.76
C PHE A 194 10.09 38.90 1.69
N ALA A 195 8.91 38.80 2.30
CA ALA A 195 8.63 37.74 3.26
C ALA A 195 8.68 36.33 2.65
N PHE A 196 8.50 36.24 1.33
CA PHE A 196 8.53 35.00 0.57
C PHE A 196 9.35 35.20 -0.71
N ASP A 197 10.37 34.39 -0.91
CA ASP A 197 11.32 34.57 -2.03
C ASP A 197 10.63 34.51 -3.40
N GLN A 198 9.72 33.55 -3.58
CA GLN A 198 8.94 33.42 -4.82
C GLN A 198 8.03 34.64 -5.10
N MET A 199 7.58 35.35 -4.07
CA MET A 199 6.85 36.61 -4.23
C MET A 199 7.75 37.70 -4.79
N ASN A 200 9.01 37.77 -4.34
CA ASN A 200 10.00 38.67 -4.92
C ASN A 200 10.24 38.36 -6.40
N ASP A 201 10.40 37.07 -6.74
CA ASP A 201 10.64 36.65 -8.13
C ASP A 201 9.42 36.91 -9.02
N TYR A 202 8.21 36.69 -8.51
CA TYR A 202 6.96 37.00 -9.22
C TYR A 202 6.85 38.52 -9.53
N PHE A 203 7.01 39.38 -8.54
CA PHE A 203 6.92 40.84 -8.74
C PHE A 203 8.09 41.36 -9.59
N SER A 204 9.26 40.77 -9.49
CA SER A 204 10.38 41.07 -10.39
C SER A 204 10.07 40.73 -11.83
N ALA A 205 9.48 39.54 -12.09
CA ALA A 205 9.01 39.14 -13.41
C ALA A 205 7.92 40.09 -13.94
N LYS A 206 6.93 40.44 -13.14
CA LYS A 206 5.88 41.39 -13.46
C LYS A 206 6.47 42.78 -13.78
N THR A 207 7.46 43.22 -13.02
CA THR A 207 8.18 44.49 -13.27
C THR A 207 8.93 44.44 -14.58
N ILE A 208 9.62 43.38 -14.94
CA ILE A 208 10.27 43.20 -16.25
C ILE A 208 9.26 43.40 -17.38
N LEU A 209 8.11 42.71 -17.28
CA LEU A 209 7.08 42.79 -18.34
C LEU A 209 6.41 44.16 -18.43
N SER A 210 6.37 44.94 -17.33
CA SER A 210 5.83 46.31 -17.32
C SER A 210 6.83 47.37 -17.80
N MET A 211 8.13 47.15 -17.61
CA MET A 211 9.21 48.07 -17.99
C MET A 211 9.39 48.21 -19.51
N PHE A 212 9.04 47.17 -20.28
CA PHE A 212 9.26 47.08 -21.70
C PHE A 212 7.93 46.92 -22.43
N HIS A 213 7.84 47.50 -23.65
CA HIS A 213 6.62 47.51 -24.44
C HIS A 213 6.63 46.48 -25.57
N THR A 214 7.81 46.07 -26.01
CA THR A 214 7.98 45.11 -27.10
C THR A 214 8.54 43.77 -26.59
N GLU A 215 8.14 42.71 -27.28
CA GLU A 215 8.68 41.38 -26.96
C GLU A 215 10.17 41.27 -27.13
N GLU A 216 10.73 41.96 -28.10
CA GLU A 216 12.16 41.93 -28.40
C GLU A 216 12.97 42.54 -27.26
N GLU A 217 12.51 43.65 -26.70
CA GLU A 217 13.13 44.29 -25.53
C GLU A 217 13.08 43.36 -24.31
N ILE A 218 11.94 42.72 -24.05
CA ILE A 218 11.80 41.79 -22.95
C ILE A 218 12.72 40.59 -23.15
N ARG A 219 12.74 39.97 -24.33
CA ARG A 219 13.64 38.87 -24.66
C ARG A 219 15.09 39.24 -24.48
N LYS A 220 15.49 40.39 -24.97
CA LYS A 220 16.85 40.89 -24.79
C LYS A 220 17.20 41.08 -23.32
N TYR A 221 16.32 41.71 -22.56
CA TYR A 221 16.55 41.93 -21.11
C TYR A 221 16.65 40.61 -20.35
N VAL A 222 15.74 39.67 -20.62
CA VAL A 222 15.75 38.34 -20.01
C VAL A 222 17.05 37.60 -20.35
N TYR A 223 17.44 37.63 -21.63
CA TYR A 223 18.66 36.98 -22.09
C TYR A 223 19.91 37.54 -21.42
N GLU A 224 20.07 38.87 -21.42
CA GLU A 224 21.26 39.53 -20.92
C GLU A 224 21.30 39.64 -19.39
N ASN A 225 20.17 39.96 -18.73
CA ASN A 225 20.17 40.37 -17.32
C ASN A 225 19.58 39.31 -16.39
N VAL A 226 18.56 38.57 -16.79
CA VAL A 226 17.98 37.51 -15.97
C VAL A 226 18.83 36.25 -16.08
N LEU A 227 19.04 35.77 -17.30
CA LEU A 227 19.80 34.54 -17.54
C LEU A 227 21.32 34.78 -17.58
N GLY A 228 21.75 36.02 -17.83
CA GLY A 228 23.15 36.38 -17.91
C GLY A 228 23.89 35.57 -18.98
N ILE A 229 23.31 35.44 -20.17
CA ILE A 229 23.89 34.62 -21.25
C ILE A 229 25.14 35.32 -21.79
N ILE A 230 26.28 34.66 -21.66
CA ILE A 230 27.57 35.10 -22.20
C ILE A 230 28.11 33.98 -23.09
N ASP A 231 28.46 34.30 -24.34
CA ASP A 231 28.93 33.33 -25.34
C ASP A 231 28.00 32.11 -25.53
N GLY A 232 26.69 32.35 -25.44
CA GLY A 232 25.67 31.34 -25.57
C GLY A 232 25.55 30.37 -24.39
N LYS A 233 26.13 30.71 -23.25
CA LYS A 233 26.06 29.90 -22.00
C LYS A 233 25.34 30.64 -20.89
N PHE A 234 24.52 29.91 -20.16
CA PHE A 234 23.82 30.37 -18.98
C PHE A 234 24.79 30.58 -17.80
N LYS A 235 24.78 31.74 -17.18
CA LYS A 235 25.72 32.09 -16.10
C LYS A 235 25.06 32.42 -14.77
N ASN A 236 23.81 32.85 -14.77
CA ASN A 236 23.14 33.31 -13.58
C ASN A 236 22.26 32.23 -12.96
N TRP A 237 22.86 31.24 -12.35
CA TRP A 237 22.20 30.07 -11.73
C TRP A 237 21.23 30.39 -10.56
N GLY A 238 21.21 31.63 -10.05
CA GLY A 238 20.28 32.07 -9.01
C GLY A 238 18.96 32.65 -9.55
N SER A 239 18.75 32.66 -10.89
CA SER A 239 17.58 33.29 -11.52
C SER A 239 16.52 32.28 -12.02
N GLU A 240 16.62 31.01 -11.63
CA GLU A 240 15.71 29.96 -12.11
C GLU A 240 14.25 30.26 -11.77
N ASP A 241 13.96 30.59 -10.51
CA ASP A 241 12.60 30.94 -10.07
C ASP A 241 12.08 32.20 -10.76
N LEU A 242 12.92 33.21 -10.93
CA LEU A 242 12.56 34.40 -11.68
C LEU A 242 12.19 34.06 -13.14
N PHE A 243 12.99 33.22 -13.81
CA PHE A 243 12.70 32.78 -15.17
C PHE A 243 11.40 31.97 -15.29
N THR A 244 11.12 31.12 -14.29
CA THR A 244 9.84 30.39 -14.18
C THR A 244 8.65 31.36 -14.21
N HIS A 245 8.70 32.44 -13.41
CA HIS A 245 7.64 33.45 -13.39
C HIS A 245 7.60 34.29 -14.67
N VAL A 246 8.76 34.59 -15.26
CA VAL A 246 8.80 35.26 -16.57
C VAL A 246 8.09 34.41 -17.63
N CYS A 247 8.37 33.12 -17.71
CA CYS A 247 7.69 32.21 -18.65
C CYS A 247 6.17 32.21 -18.46
N ALA A 248 5.71 32.14 -17.22
CA ALA A 248 4.29 32.16 -16.92
C ALA A 248 3.60 33.47 -17.34
N LEU A 249 4.12 34.61 -16.90
CA LEU A 249 3.53 35.92 -17.17
C LEU A 249 3.71 36.40 -18.63
N TYR A 250 4.79 35.97 -19.31
CA TYR A 250 4.99 36.24 -20.73
C TYR A 250 3.90 35.62 -21.60
N ALA A 251 3.60 34.34 -21.31
CA ALA A 251 2.55 33.63 -22.02
C ALA A 251 1.16 34.28 -21.81
N GLU A 252 0.87 34.73 -20.61
CA GLU A 252 -0.36 35.44 -20.28
C GLU A 252 -0.47 36.78 -21.03
N LYS A 253 0.62 37.56 -21.05
CA LYS A 253 0.65 38.86 -21.69
C LYS A 253 0.55 38.81 -23.20
N PHE A 254 1.24 37.88 -23.87
CA PHE A 254 1.40 37.83 -25.31
C PHE A 254 0.58 36.73 -26.02
N GLY A 255 -0.05 35.83 -25.27
CA GLY A 255 -0.82 34.70 -25.85
C GLY A 255 0.05 33.72 -26.63
N LYS A 256 1.35 33.62 -26.30
CA LYS A 256 2.31 32.70 -26.90
C LYS A 256 3.45 32.38 -25.93
N GLU A 257 4.17 31.32 -26.21
CA GLU A 257 5.26 30.83 -25.37
C GLU A 257 6.59 31.53 -25.64
N CYS A 258 7.46 31.62 -24.61
CA CYS A 258 8.78 32.26 -24.72
C CYS A 258 9.89 31.28 -25.15
N ILE A 259 9.59 30.27 -25.95
CA ILE A 259 10.53 29.20 -26.37
C ILE A 259 11.70 29.79 -27.17
N ASP A 260 11.52 30.85 -27.91
CA ASP A 260 12.55 31.50 -28.71
C ASP A 260 13.77 31.92 -27.88
N ILE A 261 13.55 32.28 -26.61
CA ILE A 261 14.65 32.59 -25.66
C ILE A 261 15.52 31.35 -25.44
N ILE A 262 14.86 30.19 -25.22
CA ILE A 262 15.55 28.92 -24.96
C ILE A 262 16.26 28.45 -26.24
N GLN A 263 15.64 28.61 -27.42
CA GLN A 263 16.22 28.20 -28.69
C GLN A 263 17.49 28.98 -29.05
N SER A 264 17.61 30.22 -28.58
CA SER A 264 18.79 31.05 -28.79
C SER A 264 20.02 30.61 -28.02
N ILE A 265 19.89 29.67 -27.07
CA ILE A 265 21.00 29.13 -26.27
C ILE A 265 21.79 28.10 -27.11
N ASN A 266 23.10 28.25 -27.20
CA ASN A 266 23.97 27.36 -27.99
C ASN A 266 24.35 26.09 -27.23
N ASP A 267 24.58 26.18 -25.93
CA ASP A 267 24.93 25.03 -25.07
C ASP A 267 23.75 24.10 -24.89
N LYS A 268 23.92 22.81 -25.17
CA LYS A 268 22.84 21.82 -25.10
C LYS A 268 22.37 21.55 -23.68
N ALA A 269 23.29 21.52 -22.71
CA ALA A 269 22.96 21.25 -21.30
C ALA A 269 22.20 22.43 -20.69
N ASP A 270 22.65 23.67 -20.94
CA ASP A 270 21.94 24.87 -20.50
C ASP A 270 20.56 24.98 -21.12
N ARG A 271 20.43 24.64 -22.40
CA ARG A 271 19.14 24.62 -23.12
C ARG A 271 18.16 23.61 -22.47
N ALA A 272 18.64 22.40 -22.19
CA ALA A 272 17.85 21.39 -21.53
C ALA A 272 17.42 21.83 -20.12
N ASN A 273 18.33 22.45 -19.36
CA ASN A 273 18.00 22.95 -18.01
C ASN A 273 16.98 24.08 -18.06
N LEU A 274 17.12 25.05 -18.96
CA LEU A 274 16.16 26.13 -19.11
C LEU A 274 14.79 25.64 -19.60
N PHE A 275 14.78 24.59 -20.46
CA PHE A 275 13.53 23.99 -20.88
C PHE A 275 12.86 23.19 -19.75
N ARG A 276 13.62 22.57 -18.85
CA ARG A 276 13.10 22.01 -17.61
C ARG A 276 12.37 23.07 -16.77
N ILE A 277 13.02 24.22 -16.54
CA ILE A 277 12.44 25.34 -15.80
C ILE A 277 11.17 25.86 -16.48
N TYR A 278 11.19 25.93 -17.81
CA TYR A 278 10.02 26.27 -18.61
C TYR A 278 8.85 25.29 -18.37
N ILE A 279 9.09 23.97 -18.35
CA ILE A 279 8.07 22.97 -18.02
C ILE A 279 7.54 23.17 -16.59
N GLU A 280 8.42 23.45 -15.63
CA GLU A 280 8.04 23.72 -14.26
C GLU A 280 7.12 24.96 -14.13
N SER A 281 7.25 25.93 -15.06
CA SER A 281 6.35 27.09 -15.09
C SER A 281 4.87 26.74 -15.34
N PHE A 282 4.59 25.53 -15.82
CA PHE A 282 3.21 25.08 -16.08
C PHE A 282 2.39 24.89 -14.79
N GLU A 283 3.04 24.69 -13.66
CA GLU A 283 2.35 24.64 -12.37
C GLU A 283 1.69 25.99 -11.98
N TRP A 284 2.20 27.10 -12.53
CA TRP A 284 1.85 28.46 -12.16
C TRP A 284 0.76 29.09 -13.03
N ARG A 285 0.30 28.38 -14.07
CA ARG A 285 -0.65 28.90 -15.06
C ARG A 285 -1.55 27.81 -15.62
N ASN A 286 -2.75 28.18 -16.04
CA ASN A 286 -3.69 27.23 -16.63
C ASN A 286 -3.59 27.22 -18.16
N LYS A 287 -3.29 28.35 -18.79
CA LYS A 287 -3.19 28.43 -20.22
C LYS A 287 -1.76 28.20 -20.72
N ILE A 288 -1.61 27.21 -21.58
CA ILE A 288 -0.37 26.87 -22.27
C ILE A 288 -0.66 26.97 -23.77
N TYR A 289 0.15 27.74 -24.47
CA TYR A 289 -0.03 28.02 -25.90
C TYR A 289 0.78 27.09 -26.79
N LEU A 290 0.91 25.84 -26.38
CA LEU A 290 1.48 24.74 -27.15
C LEU A 290 0.47 23.59 -27.23
N SER A 291 0.55 22.85 -28.33
CA SER A 291 -0.08 21.52 -28.36
C SER A 291 0.80 20.49 -27.65
N ILE A 292 0.18 19.40 -27.15
CA ILE A 292 0.94 18.29 -26.55
C ILE A 292 1.96 17.69 -27.52
N SER A 293 1.65 17.67 -28.82
CA SER A 293 2.55 17.14 -29.86
C SER A 293 3.81 17.99 -29.99
N GLU A 294 3.68 19.31 -29.94
CA GLU A 294 4.80 20.24 -29.97
C GLU A 294 5.65 20.13 -28.72
N LEU A 295 5.02 20.05 -27.54
CA LEU A 295 5.72 19.85 -26.27
C LEU A 295 6.56 18.56 -26.28
N LEU A 296 5.97 17.44 -26.69
CA LEU A 296 6.66 16.15 -26.77
C LEU A 296 7.82 16.19 -27.78
N LYS A 297 7.64 16.89 -28.91
CA LYS A 297 8.71 17.11 -29.89
C LYS A 297 9.86 17.89 -29.28
N LEU A 298 9.58 18.98 -28.57
CA LEU A 298 10.60 19.80 -27.90
C LEU A 298 11.32 19.05 -26.79
N CYS A 299 10.59 18.26 -25.97
CA CYS A 299 11.18 17.39 -24.96
C CYS A 299 12.21 16.42 -25.59
N ASN A 300 11.86 15.83 -26.72
CA ASN A 300 12.75 14.92 -27.43
C ASN A 300 13.95 15.66 -28.05
N GLU A 301 13.71 16.81 -28.69
CA GLU A 301 14.75 17.66 -29.30
C GLU A 301 15.80 18.11 -28.27
N TYR A 302 15.36 18.52 -27.09
CA TYR A 302 16.24 18.98 -26.02
C TYR A 302 16.71 17.87 -25.09
N SER A 303 16.36 16.61 -25.38
CA SER A 303 16.77 15.44 -24.60
C SER A 303 16.38 15.55 -23.12
N ILE A 304 15.17 16.02 -22.87
CA ILE A 304 14.61 16.17 -21.52
C ILE A 304 14.41 14.79 -20.90
N GLU A 305 14.82 14.66 -19.64
CA GLU A 305 14.58 13.45 -18.87
C GLU A 305 13.06 13.23 -18.74
N PRO A 306 12.52 12.04 -19.10
CA PRO A 306 11.08 11.79 -19.07
C PRO A 306 10.42 12.06 -17.70
N ALA A 307 11.17 11.87 -16.63
CA ALA A 307 10.69 12.10 -15.26
C ALA A 307 10.21 13.56 -15.04
N ILE A 308 10.84 14.53 -15.69
CA ILE A 308 10.46 15.95 -15.59
C ILE A 308 9.05 16.16 -16.15
N LEU A 309 8.80 15.62 -17.34
CA LEU A 309 7.48 15.72 -17.96
C LEU A 309 6.41 14.96 -17.19
N TRP A 310 6.74 13.76 -16.69
CA TRP A 310 5.78 12.98 -15.90
C TRP A 310 5.45 13.63 -14.55
N ASN A 311 6.42 14.29 -13.91
CA ASN A 311 6.15 15.10 -12.71
C ASN A 311 5.22 16.27 -13.03
N ALA A 312 5.45 16.96 -14.14
CA ALA A 312 4.57 18.05 -14.59
C ALA A 312 3.14 17.56 -14.86
N PHE A 313 2.96 16.37 -15.46
CA PHE A 313 1.65 15.74 -15.60
C PHE A 313 1.00 15.45 -14.25
N ILE A 314 1.73 14.83 -13.31
CA ILE A 314 1.18 14.51 -11.99
C ILE A 314 0.74 15.78 -11.26
N ASN A 315 1.58 16.81 -11.24
CA ASN A 315 1.32 18.04 -10.51
C ASN A 315 0.11 18.84 -11.09
N ASN A 316 -0.18 18.65 -12.35
CA ASN A 316 -1.30 19.33 -13.02
C ASN A 316 -2.48 18.40 -13.34
N SER A 317 -2.40 17.12 -12.94
CA SER A 317 -3.32 16.05 -13.37
C SER A 317 -4.79 16.36 -13.11
N VAL A 318 -5.12 16.99 -11.99
CA VAL A 318 -6.50 17.28 -11.54
C VAL A 318 -6.96 18.69 -11.90
N LYS A 319 -6.14 19.50 -12.58
CA LYS A 319 -6.52 20.84 -13.03
C LYS A 319 -7.40 20.73 -14.28
N LYS A 320 -8.63 21.19 -14.17
CA LYS A 320 -9.55 21.25 -15.30
C LYS A 320 -8.97 22.13 -16.41
N ASP A 321 -9.17 21.73 -17.65
CA ASP A 321 -8.74 22.47 -18.86
C ASP A 321 -7.21 22.73 -18.99
N HIS A 322 -6.39 22.14 -18.11
CA HIS A 322 -4.94 22.27 -18.22
C HIS A 322 -4.38 21.30 -19.26
N LEU A 323 -3.38 21.76 -20.05
CA LEU A 323 -2.75 20.92 -21.09
C LEU A 323 -2.19 19.59 -20.55
N LEU A 324 -1.65 19.59 -19.33
CA LEU A 324 -1.05 18.41 -18.68
C LEU A 324 -1.98 17.79 -17.62
N ASN A 325 -3.27 17.78 -17.85
CA ASN A 325 -4.20 17.08 -16.98
C ASN A 325 -4.22 15.56 -17.24
N ALA A 326 -5.00 14.84 -16.46
CA ALA A 326 -5.07 13.37 -16.54
C ALA A 326 -5.69 12.87 -17.86
N ASP A 327 -6.55 13.64 -18.53
CA ASP A 327 -7.09 13.27 -19.84
C ASP A 327 -6.00 13.26 -20.90
N THR A 328 -5.18 14.31 -20.93
CA THR A 328 -4.03 14.37 -21.84
C THR A 328 -2.99 13.30 -21.53
N LEU A 329 -2.74 13.04 -20.23
CA LEU A 329 -1.89 11.92 -19.80
C LEU A 329 -2.42 10.58 -20.33
N TYR A 330 -3.74 10.37 -20.26
CA TYR A 330 -4.39 9.18 -20.79
C TYR A 330 -4.15 9.05 -22.31
N ASP A 331 -4.38 10.13 -23.07
CA ASP A 331 -4.17 10.14 -24.52
C ASP A 331 -2.72 9.89 -24.92
N VAL A 332 -1.76 10.37 -24.14
CA VAL A 332 -0.33 10.14 -24.38
C VAL A 332 0.04 8.68 -24.08
N LEU A 333 -0.31 8.16 -22.89
CA LEU A 333 0.09 6.83 -22.45
C LEU A 333 -0.61 5.71 -23.22
N LYS A 334 -1.88 5.89 -23.60
CA LYS A 334 -2.63 4.93 -24.42
C LYS A 334 -1.97 4.62 -25.76
N ARG A 335 -1.28 5.57 -26.35
CA ARG A 335 -0.65 5.41 -27.69
C ARG A 335 0.59 4.52 -27.67
N TYR A 336 1.21 4.33 -26.51
CA TYR A 336 2.41 3.50 -26.43
C TYR A 336 2.06 2.01 -26.37
N PRO A 337 2.83 1.14 -27.07
CA PRO A 337 2.82 -0.29 -26.79
C PRO A 337 3.18 -0.58 -25.32
N LEU A 338 2.71 -1.72 -24.78
CA LEU A 338 2.88 -2.10 -23.39
C LEU A 338 4.33 -1.91 -22.90
N ALA A 339 5.32 -2.54 -23.57
CA ALA A 339 6.71 -2.46 -23.17
C ALA A 339 7.28 -1.03 -23.20
N LYS A 340 6.91 -0.21 -24.20
CA LYS A 340 7.37 1.17 -24.28
C LYS A 340 6.75 2.04 -23.18
N ARG A 341 5.48 1.82 -22.87
CA ARG A 341 4.80 2.51 -21.76
C ARG A 341 5.43 2.12 -20.42
N ASP A 342 5.71 0.84 -20.21
CA ASP A 342 6.35 0.38 -18.99
C ASP A 342 7.75 0.97 -18.81
N TYR A 343 8.52 1.09 -19.88
CA TYR A 343 9.83 1.73 -19.85
C TYR A 343 9.76 3.21 -19.47
N LEU A 344 8.81 3.96 -20.07
CA LEU A 344 8.73 5.41 -19.91
C LEU A 344 7.99 5.83 -18.64
N TRP A 345 6.90 5.14 -18.30
CA TRP A 345 5.98 5.51 -17.24
C TRP A 345 6.06 4.60 -16.02
N THR A 346 5.99 3.27 -16.20
CA THR A 346 5.92 2.33 -15.07
C THR A 346 7.20 2.35 -14.23
N ILE A 347 8.37 2.42 -14.86
CA ILE A 347 9.66 2.56 -14.14
C ILE A 347 9.68 3.85 -13.33
N PHE A 348 9.21 4.96 -13.90
CA PHE A 348 9.14 6.24 -13.21
C PHE A 348 8.19 6.17 -11.99
N ILE A 349 7.01 5.57 -12.13
CA ILE A 349 6.05 5.41 -11.04
C ILE A 349 6.58 4.47 -9.95
N ASN A 350 7.26 3.39 -10.31
CA ASN A 350 7.85 2.46 -9.33
C ASN A 350 8.87 3.12 -8.40
N GLY A 351 9.55 4.15 -8.87
CA GLY A 351 10.53 4.90 -8.08
C GLY A 351 9.93 5.82 -7.02
N ARG A 352 8.59 5.98 -7.01
CA ARG A 352 7.89 6.82 -6.04
C ARG A 352 7.60 6.02 -4.77
N ASN A 353 8.36 6.26 -3.73
CA ASN A 353 8.27 5.51 -2.47
C ASN A 353 8.68 6.33 -1.23
N THR A 354 8.70 7.66 -1.34
CA THR A 354 9.06 8.54 -0.24
C THR A 354 7.83 9.18 0.38
N ASP A 355 7.82 9.30 1.69
CA ASP A 355 6.72 9.94 2.44
C ASP A 355 6.51 11.42 2.05
N ASP A 356 7.51 12.04 1.43
CA ASP A 356 7.44 13.41 0.94
C ASP A 356 6.75 13.52 -0.46
N ASP A 357 6.46 12.39 -1.11
CA ASP A 357 5.82 12.40 -2.43
C ASP A 357 4.32 12.71 -2.32
N ARG A 358 3.89 13.77 -3.00
CA ARG A 358 2.51 14.26 -2.94
C ARG A 358 1.48 13.26 -3.46
N LEU A 359 1.84 12.51 -4.50
CA LEU A 359 0.96 11.48 -5.04
C LEU A 359 0.77 10.35 -4.03
N ILE A 360 1.86 9.91 -3.38
CA ILE A 360 1.82 8.89 -2.34
C ILE A 360 0.95 9.37 -1.16
N GLN A 361 1.19 10.58 -0.67
CA GLN A 361 0.39 11.15 0.43
C GLN A 361 -1.09 11.25 0.09
N LEU A 362 -1.44 11.63 -1.14
CA LEU A 362 -2.83 11.70 -1.58
C LEU A 362 -3.47 10.31 -1.65
N ILE A 363 -2.75 9.31 -2.16
CA ILE A 363 -3.19 7.91 -2.16
C ILE A 363 -3.44 7.43 -0.73
N GLU A 364 -2.54 7.70 0.19
CA GLU A 364 -2.68 7.31 1.60
C GLU A 364 -3.88 7.97 2.30
N ILE A 365 -4.15 9.25 2.01
CA ILE A 365 -5.31 9.97 2.55
C ILE A 365 -6.61 9.23 2.19
N TYR A 366 -6.79 8.93 0.91
CA TYR A 366 -7.98 8.20 0.46
C TYR A 366 -8.00 6.76 0.99
N ASN A 367 -6.85 6.10 1.05
CA ASN A 367 -6.74 4.77 1.60
C ASN A 367 -7.15 4.69 3.09
N LYS A 368 -6.88 5.75 3.86
CA LYS A 368 -7.35 5.89 5.25
C LYS A 368 -8.86 6.17 5.36
N GLY A 369 -9.56 6.28 4.24
CA GLY A 369 -11.00 6.55 4.21
C GLY A 369 -11.37 7.97 4.66
N GLU A 370 -10.41 8.90 4.62
CA GLU A 370 -10.70 10.29 4.94
C GLU A 370 -11.57 10.92 3.85
N VAL A 371 -12.70 11.51 4.26
CA VAL A 371 -13.68 12.09 3.35
C VAL A 371 -13.34 13.56 3.13
N PHE A 372 -13.29 13.96 1.88
CA PHE A 372 -13.31 15.39 1.52
C PHE A 372 -14.76 15.86 1.46
N GLU A 373 -15.12 16.88 2.27
CA GLU A 373 -16.50 17.37 2.42
C GLU A 373 -17.10 17.88 1.10
N VAL A 374 -16.28 18.45 0.24
CA VAL A 374 -16.66 18.85 -1.12
C VAL A 374 -15.53 18.47 -2.08
N SER A 375 -15.88 17.62 -3.05
CA SER A 375 -15.00 17.32 -4.16
C SER A 375 -15.67 17.77 -5.44
N ASP A 376 -14.98 18.55 -6.25
CA ASP A 376 -15.41 18.82 -7.62
C ASP A 376 -15.43 17.47 -8.38
N LYS A 377 -16.58 17.14 -8.95
CA LYS A 377 -16.76 15.88 -9.69
C LYS A 377 -15.72 15.69 -10.80
N GLU A 378 -15.36 16.79 -11.45
CA GLU A 378 -14.36 16.75 -12.52
C GLU A 378 -12.95 16.47 -11.98
N GLN A 379 -12.59 17.05 -10.85
CA GLN A 379 -11.32 16.73 -10.19
C GLN A 379 -11.24 15.27 -9.75
N ILE A 380 -12.34 14.71 -9.20
CA ILE A 380 -12.41 13.29 -8.84
C ILE A 380 -12.27 12.40 -10.08
N ARG A 381 -12.93 12.76 -11.19
CA ARG A 381 -12.81 12.04 -12.45
C ARG A 381 -11.35 12.00 -12.94
N LEU A 382 -10.71 13.16 -12.98
CA LEU A 382 -9.31 13.30 -13.39
C LEU A 382 -8.35 12.53 -12.44
N LEU A 383 -8.61 12.59 -11.14
CA LEU A 383 -7.84 11.85 -10.15
C LEU A 383 -7.94 10.34 -10.35
N LEU A 384 -9.14 9.83 -10.61
CA LEU A 384 -9.36 8.40 -10.89
C LEU A 384 -8.63 7.93 -12.16
N ILE A 385 -8.54 8.78 -13.18
CA ILE A 385 -7.74 8.48 -14.37
C ILE A 385 -6.24 8.41 -14.03
N LEU A 386 -5.73 9.39 -13.28
CA LEU A 386 -4.34 9.35 -12.81
C LEU A 386 -4.05 8.08 -12.00
N PHE A 387 -4.89 7.77 -11.01
CA PHE A 387 -4.74 6.58 -10.18
C PHE A 387 -4.82 5.29 -11.00
N SER A 388 -5.66 5.24 -12.03
CA SER A 388 -5.70 4.09 -12.95
C SER A 388 -4.38 3.87 -13.68
N TRP A 389 -3.64 4.93 -14.01
CA TRP A 389 -2.31 4.80 -14.59
C TRP A 389 -1.24 4.41 -13.55
N VAL A 390 -1.42 4.70 -12.27
CA VAL A 390 -0.54 4.18 -11.20
C VAL A 390 -0.67 2.66 -11.07
N LEU A 391 -1.80 2.07 -11.44
CA LEU A 391 -2.00 0.61 -11.43
C LEU A 391 -1.08 -0.17 -12.38
N THR A 392 -0.40 0.50 -13.31
CA THR A 392 0.65 -0.12 -14.15
C THR A 392 1.85 -0.58 -13.32
N SER A 393 2.01 -0.05 -12.11
CA SER A 393 3.17 -0.24 -11.24
C SER A 393 3.43 -1.72 -10.91
N SER A 394 4.67 -2.15 -11.01
CA SER A 394 5.17 -3.42 -10.46
C SER A 394 5.60 -3.29 -8.99
N ASN A 395 5.57 -2.10 -8.42
CA ASN A 395 5.62 -1.90 -6.97
C ASN A 395 4.26 -2.29 -6.38
N ARG A 396 4.16 -3.48 -5.79
CA ARG A 396 2.90 -4.05 -5.31
C ARG A 396 2.29 -3.21 -4.20
N TRP A 397 3.09 -2.70 -3.28
CA TRP A 397 2.61 -1.80 -2.24
C TRP A 397 1.89 -0.58 -2.84
N LEU A 398 2.53 0.10 -3.79
CA LEU A 398 1.94 1.28 -4.44
C LEU A 398 0.66 0.93 -5.20
N ARG A 399 0.68 -0.18 -5.96
CA ARG A 399 -0.47 -0.66 -6.72
C ARG A 399 -1.64 -1.01 -5.81
N ASP A 400 -1.39 -1.74 -4.72
CA ASP A 400 -2.43 -2.20 -3.79
C ASP A 400 -3.00 -1.03 -2.99
N THR A 401 -2.16 -0.13 -2.46
CA THR A 401 -2.59 1.08 -1.75
C THR A 401 -3.43 1.99 -2.64
N THR A 402 -3.01 2.19 -3.90
CA THR A 402 -3.79 2.95 -4.89
C THR A 402 -5.13 2.28 -5.17
N SER A 403 -5.16 0.95 -5.29
CA SER A 403 -6.39 0.20 -5.49
C SER A 403 -7.38 0.42 -4.34
N LYS A 404 -6.91 0.33 -3.09
CA LYS A 404 -7.73 0.58 -1.90
C LYS A 404 -8.24 2.03 -1.87
N ALA A 405 -7.38 3.01 -2.20
CA ALA A 405 -7.78 4.42 -2.30
C ALA A 405 -8.87 4.63 -3.36
N MET A 406 -8.75 4.00 -4.53
CA MET A 406 -9.78 4.08 -5.58
C MET A 406 -11.11 3.46 -5.14
N ILE A 407 -11.08 2.36 -4.39
CA ILE A 407 -12.28 1.74 -3.81
C ILE A 407 -12.99 2.72 -2.87
N GLU A 408 -12.24 3.38 -1.99
CA GLU A 408 -12.79 4.37 -1.05
C GLU A 408 -13.39 5.59 -1.77
N ILE A 409 -12.84 6.01 -2.91
CA ILE A 409 -13.42 7.06 -3.75
C ILE A 409 -14.69 6.55 -4.45
N LEU A 410 -14.62 5.39 -5.09
CA LEU A 410 -15.69 4.88 -5.95
C LEU A 410 -16.92 4.41 -5.18
N LYS A 411 -16.81 4.04 -3.89
CA LYS A 411 -17.99 3.73 -3.07
C LYS A 411 -18.95 4.91 -2.95
N ASP A 412 -18.42 6.14 -2.96
CA ASP A 412 -19.19 7.39 -2.85
C ASP A 412 -19.44 8.05 -4.22
N HIS A 413 -18.59 7.75 -5.21
CA HIS A 413 -18.66 8.25 -6.59
C HIS A 413 -18.90 7.12 -7.59
N PHE A 414 -19.95 6.34 -7.34
CA PHE A 414 -20.24 5.12 -8.09
C PHE A 414 -20.47 5.32 -9.59
N GLU A 415 -20.82 6.55 -10.02
CA GLU A 415 -20.97 6.94 -11.42
C GLU A 415 -19.71 6.76 -12.28
N TYR A 416 -18.53 6.71 -11.67
CA TYR A 416 -17.27 6.54 -12.41
C TYR A 416 -16.86 5.08 -12.61
N THR A 417 -17.56 4.10 -12.01
CA THR A 417 -17.21 2.67 -12.14
C THR A 417 -17.29 2.21 -13.60
N GLU A 418 -18.43 2.37 -14.24
CA GLU A 418 -18.64 2.00 -15.64
C GLU A 418 -17.80 2.89 -16.58
N TYR A 419 -17.64 4.18 -16.25
CA TYR A 419 -16.82 5.12 -17.02
C TYR A 419 -15.36 4.63 -17.11
N LEU A 420 -14.74 4.23 -16.00
CA LEU A 420 -13.36 3.74 -15.97
C LEU A 420 -13.19 2.46 -16.78
N LEU A 421 -14.12 1.51 -16.67
CA LEU A 421 -14.07 0.28 -17.48
C LEU A 421 -14.14 0.59 -18.98
N LYS A 422 -15.05 1.50 -19.39
CA LYS A 422 -15.16 1.93 -20.79
C LYS A 422 -13.88 2.61 -21.27
N LEU A 423 -13.33 3.51 -20.45
CA LEU A 423 -12.14 4.28 -20.82
C LEU A 423 -10.93 3.36 -21.01
N PHE A 424 -10.71 2.42 -20.08
CA PHE A 424 -9.53 1.57 -20.09
C PHE A 424 -9.70 0.26 -20.86
N SER A 425 -10.89 -0.08 -21.37
CA SER A 425 -11.11 -1.27 -22.19
C SER A 425 -10.26 -1.31 -23.46
N ASP A 426 -9.95 -0.15 -24.02
CA ASP A 426 -9.13 -0.02 -25.23
C ASP A 426 -7.63 0.15 -24.95
N VAL A 427 -7.22 0.12 -23.68
CA VAL A 427 -5.82 0.24 -23.30
C VAL A 427 -5.17 -1.16 -23.33
N ASN A 428 -4.08 -1.30 -24.07
CA ASN A 428 -3.34 -2.56 -24.19
C ASN A 428 -2.52 -2.87 -22.91
N ASP A 429 -3.15 -2.88 -21.74
CA ASP A 429 -2.52 -3.24 -20.47
C ASP A 429 -3.44 -4.15 -19.66
N PRO A 430 -3.32 -5.47 -19.81
CA PRO A 430 -4.12 -6.42 -19.05
C PRO A 430 -4.00 -6.26 -17.53
N TYR A 431 -2.84 -5.78 -17.05
CA TYR A 431 -2.57 -5.58 -15.64
C TYR A 431 -3.42 -4.48 -15.02
N VAL A 432 -3.72 -3.43 -15.79
CA VAL A 432 -4.58 -2.31 -15.37
C VAL A 432 -6.04 -2.71 -15.40
N ILE A 433 -6.52 -3.25 -16.52
CA ILE A 433 -7.96 -3.53 -16.67
C ILE A 433 -8.43 -4.62 -15.70
N GLN A 434 -7.64 -5.67 -15.49
CA GLN A 434 -7.90 -6.69 -14.48
C GLN A 434 -8.06 -6.07 -13.09
N ARG A 435 -7.12 -5.19 -12.69
CA ARG A 435 -7.14 -4.54 -11.38
C ARG A 435 -8.36 -3.61 -11.23
N LEU A 436 -8.76 -2.93 -12.30
CA LEU A 436 -9.97 -2.08 -12.29
C LEU A 436 -11.24 -2.89 -12.02
N TYR A 437 -11.38 -4.10 -12.58
CA TYR A 437 -12.50 -4.99 -12.24
C TYR A 437 -12.50 -5.33 -10.73
N GLY A 438 -11.34 -5.63 -10.15
CA GLY A 438 -11.22 -5.87 -8.72
C GLY A 438 -11.58 -4.66 -7.87
N ILE A 439 -11.12 -3.47 -8.24
CA ILE A 439 -11.45 -2.21 -7.57
C ILE A 439 -12.96 -1.95 -7.61
N ILE A 440 -13.58 -2.13 -8.77
CA ILE A 440 -15.01 -1.91 -8.94
C ILE A 440 -15.82 -2.93 -8.15
N PHE A 441 -15.36 -4.18 -8.07
CA PHE A 441 -15.97 -5.17 -7.19
C PHE A 441 -15.93 -4.70 -5.72
N GLY A 442 -14.78 -4.22 -5.24
CA GLY A 442 -14.67 -3.64 -3.91
C GLY A 442 -15.62 -2.46 -3.69
N ALA A 443 -15.74 -1.56 -4.67
CA ALA A 443 -16.68 -0.46 -4.62
C ALA A 443 -18.15 -0.95 -4.58
N CYS A 444 -18.51 -1.98 -5.35
CA CYS A 444 -19.84 -2.58 -5.31
C CYS A 444 -20.19 -3.19 -3.95
N VAL A 445 -19.21 -3.74 -3.24
CA VAL A 445 -19.40 -4.28 -1.88
C VAL A 445 -19.56 -3.16 -0.85
N LYS A 446 -18.74 -2.12 -0.94
CA LYS A 446 -18.65 -1.04 0.07
C LYS A 446 -19.56 0.16 -0.19
N ARG A 447 -20.23 0.22 -1.34
CA ARG A 447 -20.99 1.41 -1.73
C ARG A 447 -22.06 1.79 -0.71
N ASN A 448 -22.24 3.11 -0.56
CA ASN A 448 -23.30 3.70 0.24
C ASN A 448 -24.48 4.05 -0.70
N GLY A 449 -25.69 3.57 -0.38
CA GLY A 449 -26.92 4.06 -0.96
C GLY A 449 -27.49 3.33 -2.17
N GLU A 450 -28.69 3.75 -2.52
CA GLU A 450 -29.54 3.20 -3.57
C GLU A 450 -29.16 3.80 -4.93
N ASN A 451 -28.38 3.08 -5.73
CA ASN A 451 -28.08 3.45 -7.12
C ASN A 451 -28.43 2.28 -8.05
N LYS A 452 -29.66 1.72 -7.93
CA LYS A 452 -30.07 0.54 -8.71
C LYS A 452 -29.82 0.70 -10.19
N GLU A 453 -30.25 1.80 -10.80
CA GLU A 453 -30.15 2.01 -12.25
C GLU A 453 -28.69 2.07 -12.73
N ARG A 454 -27.82 2.72 -11.97
CA ARG A 454 -26.38 2.75 -12.28
C ARG A 454 -25.72 1.39 -12.08
N PHE A 455 -26.09 0.67 -11.04
CA PHE A 455 -25.56 -0.67 -10.80
C PHE A 455 -26.04 -1.64 -11.89
N LYS A 456 -27.31 -1.51 -12.31
CA LYS A 456 -27.83 -2.28 -13.45
C LYS A 456 -27.06 -1.97 -14.74
N SER A 457 -26.82 -0.68 -15.04
CA SER A 457 -26.04 -0.29 -16.22
C SER A 457 -24.64 -0.90 -16.20
N LEU A 458 -23.93 -0.83 -15.05
CA LEU A 458 -22.62 -1.45 -14.88
C LEU A 458 -22.68 -2.97 -15.11
N VAL A 459 -23.67 -3.66 -14.54
CA VAL A 459 -23.83 -5.13 -14.69
C VAL A 459 -24.12 -5.50 -16.15
N CYS A 460 -25.01 -4.77 -16.83
CA CYS A 460 -25.27 -4.99 -18.25
C CYS A 460 -24.00 -4.77 -19.09
N PHE A 461 -23.26 -3.70 -18.82
CA PHE A 461 -21.98 -3.43 -19.50
C PHE A 461 -20.97 -4.58 -19.29
N ILE A 462 -20.82 -5.04 -18.04
CA ILE A 462 -19.90 -6.15 -17.72
C ILE A 462 -20.35 -7.44 -18.42
N PHE A 463 -21.63 -7.78 -18.35
CA PHE A 463 -22.15 -8.97 -18.99
C PHE A 463 -21.88 -8.97 -20.50
N GLU A 464 -22.24 -7.88 -21.19
CA GLU A 464 -22.05 -7.72 -22.64
C GLU A 464 -20.56 -7.74 -23.06
N ASN A 465 -19.67 -7.20 -22.25
CA ASN A 465 -18.27 -7.05 -22.62
C ASN A 465 -17.36 -8.18 -22.16
N VAL A 466 -17.75 -8.95 -21.13
CA VAL A 466 -16.98 -10.09 -20.62
C VAL A 466 -17.58 -11.42 -21.04
N PHE A 467 -18.87 -11.66 -20.76
CA PHE A 467 -19.48 -13.00 -20.84
C PHE A 467 -20.29 -13.23 -22.10
N ASP A 468 -20.96 -12.20 -22.64
CA ASP A 468 -21.76 -12.31 -23.87
C ASP A 468 -20.89 -12.12 -25.12
N LYS A 469 -19.79 -12.86 -25.19
CA LYS A 469 -18.84 -12.87 -26.32
C LYS A 469 -18.73 -14.28 -26.88
N GLU A 470 -18.48 -14.38 -28.18
CA GLU A 470 -18.18 -15.69 -28.79
C GLU A 470 -16.93 -16.32 -28.17
N ILE A 471 -15.92 -15.49 -27.88
CA ILE A 471 -14.69 -15.86 -27.19
C ILE A 471 -14.54 -14.94 -25.97
N VAL A 472 -14.56 -15.55 -24.78
CA VAL A 472 -14.37 -14.85 -23.52
C VAL A 472 -12.89 -14.58 -23.29
N TYR A 473 -12.54 -13.32 -22.99
CA TYR A 473 -11.14 -12.95 -22.76
C TYR A 473 -10.52 -13.79 -21.63
N PRO A 474 -9.38 -14.44 -21.88
CA PRO A 474 -8.77 -15.33 -20.89
C PRO A 474 -7.95 -14.55 -19.85
N ASP A 475 -8.58 -14.20 -18.75
CA ASP A 475 -7.94 -13.69 -17.53
C ASP A 475 -8.79 -14.16 -16.34
N ILE A 476 -8.20 -14.96 -15.46
CA ILE A 476 -8.95 -15.60 -14.36
C ILE A 476 -9.50 -14.61 -13.36
N LEU A 477 -8.72 -13.59 -12.98
CA LEU A 477 -9.16 -12.63 -11.97
C LEU A 477 -10.15 -11.61 -12.53
N LEU A 478 -9.96 -11.16 -13.76
CA LEU A 478 -10.93 -10.29 -14.43
C LEU A 478 -12.30 -10.98 -14.47
N ARG A 479 -12.34 -12.24 -14.89
CA ARG A 479 -13.56 -13.05 -14.96
C ARG A 479 -14.21 -13.25 -13.60
N ASP A 480 -13.42 -13.57 -12.58
CA ASP A 480 -13.92 -13.75 -11.23
C ASP A 480 -14.52 -12.46 -10.66
N TYR A 481 -13.80 -11.33 -10.77
CA TYR A 481 -14.34 -10.04 -10.34
C TYR A 481 -15.59 -9.64 -11.12
N ALA A 482 -15.61 -9.84 -12.44
CA ALA A 482 -16.77 -9.55 -13.27
C ALA A 482 -17.99 -10.36 -12.83
N ARG A 483 -17.81 -11.67 -12.58
CA ARG A 483 -18.86 -12.56 -12.06
C ARG A 483 -19.35 -12.09 -10.68
N LEU A 484 -18.44 -11.81 -9.76
CA LEU A 484 -18.76 -11.38 -8.40
C LEU A 484 -19.52 -10.05 -8.36
N ILE A 485 -19.25 -9.11 -9.27
CA ILE A 485 -20.04 -7.88 -9.42
C ILE A 485 -21.48 -8.21 -9.80
N ILE A 486 -21.68 -9.13 -10.76
CA ILE A 486 -23.01 -9.56 -11.20
C ILE A 486 -23.74 -10.31 -10.08
N GLU A 487 -23.07 -11.25 -9.42
CA GLU A 487 -23.63 -11.99 -8.28
C GLU A 487 -24.03 -11.05 -7.13
N ARG A 488 -23.20 -10.05 -6.84
CA ARG A 488 -23.53 -9.03 -5.83
C ARG A 488 -24.78 -8.23 -6.17
N TYR A 489 -24.96 -7.90 -7.46
CA TYR A 489 -26.18 -7.26 -7.94
C TYR A 489 -27.41 -8.15 -7.75
N LEU A 490 -27.30 -9.44 -8.08
CA LEU A 490 -28.40 -10.40 -7.97
C LEU A 490 -28.83 -10.69 -6.54
N VAL A 491 -27.95 -10.54 -5.57
CA VAL A 491 -28.32 -10.63 -4.14
C VAL A 491 -29.25 -9.50 -3.74
N GLU A 492 -29.02 -8.30 -4.27
CA GLU A 492 -29.87 -7.14 -3.99
C GLU A 492 -31.14 -7.12 -4.85
N TYR A 493 -31.04 -7.61 -6.08
CA TYR A 493 -32.12 -7.58 -7.07
C TYR A 493 -32.30 -8.95 -7.73
N PRO A 494 -32.87 -9.93 -7.01
CA PRO A 494 -33.08 -11.28 -7.52
C PRO A 494 -33.96 -11.28 -8.80
N ASN A 495 -33.70 -12.25 -9.69
CA ASN A 495 -34.44 -12.46 -10.93
C ASN A 495 -34.30 -11.36 -12.01
N GLU A 496 -33.31 -10.50 -11.93
CA GLU A 496 -33.04 -9.47 -12.95
C GLU A 496 -32.30 -10.03 -14.18
N LEU A 497 -31.64 -11.21 -14.06
CA LEU A 497 -31.01 -11.92 -15.17
C LEU A 497 -31.81 -13.18 -15.54
N GLN A 498 -31.81 -13.51 -16.85
CA GLN A 498 -32.46 -14.72 -17.37
C GLN A 498 -31.57 -15.97 -17.16
N ASP A 499 -32.16 -17.16 -17.17
CA ASP A 499 -31.44 -18.43 -16.98
C ASP A 499 -30.26 -18.64 -17.95
N TYR A 500 -30.36 -18.14 -19.18
CA TYR A 500 -29.29 -18.24 -20.17
C TYR A 500 -28.11 -17.33 -19.84
N GLU A 501 -28.37 -16.17 -19.27
CA GLU A 501 -27.37 -15.22 -18.83
C GLU A 501 -26.62 -15.75 -17.60
N LEU A 502 -27.36 -16.33 -16.66
CA LEU A 502 -26.79 -17.01 -15.48
C LEU A 502 -25.87 -18.17 -15.84
N LYS A 503 -26.18 -18.89 -16.95
CA LYS A 503 -25.30 -19.96 -17.45
C LYS A 503 -24.01 -19.41 -18.05
N LYS A 504 -24.05 -18.23 -18.72
CA LYS A 504 -22.88 -17.61 -19.36
C LYS A 504 -21.87 -17.08 -18.36
N ILE A 505 -22.30 -16.63 -17.19
CA ILE A 505 -21.39 -16.12 -16.16
C ILE A 505 -20.67 -17.23 -15.38
N LYS A 506 -21.06 -18.50 -15.56
CA LYS A 506 -20.43 -19.64 -14.88
C LYS A 506 -19.29 -20.23 -15.72
N PRO A 507 -18.18 -20.70 -15.08
CA PRO A 507 -17.17 -21.49 -15.79
C PRO A 507 -17.83 -22.80 -16.33
N ARG A 508 -17.34 -23.43 -17.37
CA ARG A 508 -16.19 -23.09 -18.21
C ARG A 508 -16.58 -22.10 -19.29
N TYR A 509 -15.63 -21.26 -19.66
CA TYR A 509 -15.83 -20.32 -20.76
C TYR A 509 -15.18 -20.82 -22.05
N LYS A 510 -15.64 -20.32 -23.19
CA LYS A 510 -14.99 -20.55 -24.48
C LYS A 510 -13.93 -19.47 -24.69
N SER A 511 -12.65 -19.83 -24.53
CA SER A 511 -11.50 -18.96 -24.83
C SER A 511 -10.65 -19.52 -25.96
N ILE A 512 -9.55 -18.84 -26.29
CA ILE A 512 -8.59 -19.36 -27.27
C ILE A 512 -7.74 -20.45 -26.59
N PRO A 513 -7.67 -21.68 -27.15
CA PRO A 513 -6.83 -22.74 -26.59
C PRO A 513 -5.35 -22.35 -26.56
N ILE A 514 -4.59 -23.01 -25.70
CA ILE A 514 -3.13 -22.86 -25.67
C ILE A 514 -2.56 -23.48 -26.96
N PRO A 515 -1.84 -22.72 -27.80
CA PRO A 515 -1.21 -23.26 -29.00
C PRO A 515 0.01 -24.09 -28.66
N ASP A 516 0.35 -25.05 -29.53
CA ASP A 516 1.63 -25.72 -29.46
C ASP A 516 2.77 -24.77 -29.84
N VAL A 517 3.79 -24.69 -28.99
CA VAL A 517 4.97 -23.87 -29.19
C VAL A 517 6.20 -24.78 -29.27
N ASP A 518 7.16 -24.43 -30.11
CA ASP A 518 8.43 -25.15 -30.20
C ASP A 518 9.15 -25.15 -28.84
N ASP A 519 9.22 -26.35 -28.26
CA ASP A 519 9.63 -26.61 -26.89
C ASP A 519 11.12 -26.30 -26.64
N GLN A 520 11.97 -26.31 -27.66
CA GLN A 520 13.39 -26.14 -27.47
C GLN A 520 13.85 -24.70 -27.42
N LYS A 521 13.06 -23.77 -27.93
CA LYS A 521 13.45 -22.37 -28.09
C LYS A 521 13.71 -21.63 -26.78
N TYR A 522 12.97 -21.91 -25.72
CA TYR A 522 13.00 -21.19 -24.45
C TYR A 522 13.73 -21.90 -23.32
N VAL A 523 14.18 -23.12 -23.55
CA VAL A 523 15.03 -23.89 -22.63
C VAL A 523 16.52 -23.54 -22.81
N ASP A 524 16.87 -22.94 -23.94
CA ASP A 524 18.26 -22.58 -24.22
C ASP A 524 18.72 -21.45 -23.27
N LYS A 525 19.74 -21.78 -22.48
CA LYS A 525 20.34 -20.88 -21.47
C LYS A 525 21.06 -19.67 -22.05
N ASN A 526 21.04 -19.48 -23.37
CA ASN A 526 21.72 -18.39 -24.08
C ASN A 526 20.92 -17.10 -24.16
N PHE A 527 19.76 -16.99 -23.51
CA PHE A 527 19.08 -15.72 -23.37
C PHE A 527 19.94 -14.74 -22.57
N LYS A 528 20.31 -13.66 -23.23
CA LYS A 528 21.04 -12.53 -22.63
C LYS A 528 20.05 -11.44 -22.26
N ASN A 529 20.46 -10.54 -21.38
CA ASN A 529 19.71 -9.36 -20.95
C ASN A 529 18.49 -9.68 -20.05
N GLY A 530 17.59 -8.74 -19.84
CA GLY A 530 16.44 -8.84 -18.93
C GLY A 530 15.56 -10.08 -19.08
N ILE A 531 15.56 -10.74 -20.24
CA ILE A 531 14.86 -12.02 -20.47
C ILE A 531 15.37 -13.13 -19.56
N CYS A 532 16.66 -13.14 -19.21
CA CYS A 532 17.21 -14.14 -18.31
C CYS A 532 16.60 -14.06 -16.90
N TYR A 533 16.26 -12.87 -16.40
CA TYR A 533 15.62 -12.73 -15.11
C TYR A 533 14.21 -13.34 -15.10
N ILE A 534 13.46 -13.19 -16.19
CA ILE A 534 12.16 -13.85 -16.36
C ILE A 534 12.35 -15.36 -16.46
N LEU A 535 13.28 -15.83 -17.31
CA LEU A 535 13.52 -17.24 -17.51
C LEU A 535 13.83 -17.98 -16.21
N TYR A 536 14.76 -17.45 -15.40
CA TYR A 536 15.10 -18.03 -14.10
C TYR A 536 13.95 -17.99 -13.11
N SER A 537 13.23 -16.89 -13.04
CA SER A 537 12.09 -16.74 -12.12
C SER A 537 10.90 -17.61 -12.49
N MET A 538 10.73 -17.95 -13.78
CA MET A 538 9.63 -18.77 -14.30
C MET A 538 9.91 -20.29 -14.29
N GLN A 539 11.11 -20.73 -13.97
CA GLN A 539 11.45 -22.16 -14.00
C GLN A 539 10.61 -22.96 -13.02
N PHE A 540 10.02 -24.06 -13.54
CA PHE A 540 9.27 -25.02 -12.75
C PHE A 540 10.21 -26.09 -12.17
N GLU A 541 9.73 -26.80 -11.15
CA GLU A 541 10.39 -28.02 -10.65
C GLU A 541 10.52 -29.04 -11.80
N GLY A 542 11.71 -29.58 -12.02
CA GLY A 542 11.98 -30.51 -13.12
C GLY A 542 12.55 -29.84 -14.38
N ILE A 543 12.49 -28.51 -14.50
CA ILE A 543 13.00 -27.76 -15.68
C ILE A 543 14.36 -27.06 -15.36
N GLY A 544 15.09 -27.50 -14.40
CA GLY A 544 16.35 -26.91 -13.96
C GLY A 544 16.32 -26.45 -12.50
N MET A 545 17.04 -25.35 -12.17
CA MET A 545 16.85 -24.71 -10.85
C MET A 545 15.52 -23.95 -10.89
N TYR A 546 14.55 -24.40 -10.10
CA TYR A 546 13.24 -23.78 -10.02
C TYR A 546 13.30 -22.35 -9.51
N GLY A 547 12.55 -21.46 -10.17
CA GLY A 547 12.42 -20.05 -9.81
C GLY A 547 11.36 -19.83 -8.75
N ASP A 548 11.46 -18.69 -8.06
CA ASP A 548 10.54 -18.30 -7.02
C ASP A 548 9.08 -18.20 -7.51
N PHE A 549 8.87 -17.52 -8.63
CA PHE A 549 7.54 -17.35 -9.21
C PHE A 549 7.02 -18.64 -9.88
N GLY A 550 7.86 -19.25 -10.72
CA GLY A 550 7.48 -20.46 -11.47
C GLY A 550 7.10 -21.60 -10.53
N ARG A 551 7.97 -21.92 -9.59
CA ARG A 551 7.81 -23.05 -8.67
C ARG A 551 6.72 -22.84 -7.62
N TYR A 552 6.76 -21.70 -6.93
CA TYR A 552 5.92 -21.50 -5.75
C TYR A 552 4.55 -20.86 -6.05
N VAL A 553 4.45 -20.11 -7.14
CA VAL A 553 3.21 -19.43 -7.52
C VAL A 553 2.53 -20.15 -8.68
N PHE A 554 3.14 -20.13 -9.85
CA PHE A 554 2.48 -20.63 -11.05
C PHE A 554 2.29 -22.15 -11.06
N GLN A 555 3.34 -22.92 -10.79
CA GLN A 555 3.25 -24.38 -10.75
C GLN A 555 2.34 -24.88 -9.62
N SER A 556 2.26 -24.15 -8.51
CA SER A 556 1.32 -24.47 -7.44
C SER A 556 -0.14 -24.39 -7.92
N ALA A 557 -0.48 -23.39 -8.73
CA ALA A 557 -1.80 -23.31 -9.35
C ALA A 557 -2.04 -24.43 -10.38
N LEU A 558 -1.01 -24.86 -11.11
CA LEU A 558 -1.10 -25.93 -12.12
C LEU A 558 -1.30 -27.32 -11.51
N ARG A 559 -0.89 -27.54 -10.25
CA ARG A 559 -0.96 -28.87 -9.60
C ARG A 559 -2.37 -29.47 -9.60
N ASN A 560 -3.37 -28.62 -9.61
CA ASN A 560 -4.77 -29.06 -9.61
C ASN A 560 -5.26 -29.50 -10.99
N PHE A 561 -4.48 -29.35 -12.06
CA PHE A 561 -4.88 -29.68 -13.43
C PHE A 561 -4.02 -30.79 -14.03
N LYS A 562 -4.63 -31.57 -14.94
CA LYS A 562 -3.91 -32.56 -15.76
C LYS A 562 -3.27 -31.84 -16.95
N VAL A 563 -2.12 -31.20 -16.73
CA VAL A 563 -1.37 -30.45 -17.75
C VAL A 563 0.08 -30.92 -17.82
N ASP A 564 0.72 -30.67 -18.94
CA ASP A 564 2.15 -30.84 -19.11
C ASP A 564 2.84 -29.52 -18.70
N ASP A 565 3.49 -29.53 -17.56
CA ASP A 565 4.16 -28.34 -16.99
C ASP A 565 5.20 -27.76 -17.95
N TYR A 566 5.89 -28.61 -18.72
CA TYR A 566 6.90 -28.18 -19.66
C TYR A 566 6.31 -27.38 -20.82
N LYS A 567 5.20 -27.88 -21.39
CA LYS A 567 4.47 -27.16 -22.46
C LYS A 567 3.92 -25.84 -21.96
N ILE A 568 3.41 -25.80 -20.74
CA ILE A 568 2.88 -24.57 -20.14
C ILE A 568 4.00 -23.56 -19.90
N PHE A 569 5.15 -23.99 -19.39
CA PHE A 569 6.31 -23.12 -19.24
C PHE A 569 6.75 -22.50 -20.57
N ASN A 570 6.89 -23.33 -21.62
CA ASN A 570 7.31 -22.83 -22.94
C ASN A 570 6.31 -21.84 -23.51
N TYR A 571 5.00 -22.13 -23.38
CA TYR A 571 3.98 -21.20 -23.84
C TYR A 571 3.98 -19.90 -23.02
N ALA A 572 4.22 -19.94 -21.72
CA ALA A 572 4.31 -18.74 -20.89
C ALA A 572 5.46 -17.84 -21.34
N MET A 573 6.63 -18.41 -21.63
CA MET A 573 7.76 -17.65 -22.18
C MET A 573 7.44 -17.06 -23.56
N TYR A 574 6.81 -17.84 -24.43
CA TYR A 574 6.35 -17.37 -25.73
C TYR A 574 5.38 -16.19 -25.60
N TYR A 575 4.37 -16.34 -24.73
CA TYR A 575 3.35 -15.32 -24.50
C TYR A 575 3.95 -14.00 -24.01
N ILE A 576 4.88 -14.04 -23.04
CA ILE A 576 5.57 -12.88 -22.52
C ILE A 576 6.37 -12.16 -23.60
N ILE A 577 7.14 -12.90 -24.40
CA ILE A 577 8.05 -12.31 -25.35
C ILE A 577 7.34 -11.88 -26.64
N ASN A 578 6.48 -12.74 -27.19
CA ASN A 578 5.92 -12.51 -28.53
C ASN A 578 4.51 -11.88 -28.49
N GLU A 579 3.66 -12.23 -27.53
CA GLU A 579 2.30 -11.67 -27.48
C GLU A 579 2.23 -10.40 -26.62
N LEU A 580 2.90 -10.36 -25.46
CA LEU A 580 2.97 -9.15 -24.63
C LEU A 580 4.09 -8.19 -25.08
N GLY A 581 5.02 -8.66 -25.91
CA GLY A 581 6.08 -7.84 -26.48
C GLY A 581 7.15 -7.39 -25.49
N TYR A 582 7.45 -8.19 -24.47
CA TYR A 582 8.52 -7.89 -23.52
C TYR A 582 9.87 -7.77 -24.23
N GLN A 583 10.57 -6.67 -23.99
CA GLN A 583 11.87 -6.37 -24.58
C GLN A 583 12.91 -6.27 -23.46
N GLY A 584 13.70 -7.33 -23.27
CA GLY A 584 14.70 -7.40 -22.21
C GLY A 584 15.68 -6.23 -22.21
N GLU A 585 16.05 -5.75 -23.40
CA GLU A 585 16.96 -4.61 -23.58
C GLU A 585 16.45 -3.29 -22.96
N LEU A 586 15.13 -3.08 -22.90
CA LEU A 586 14.55 -1.91 -22.27
C LEU A 586 14.62 -1.96 -20.75
N PHE A 587 14.64 -3.15 -20.15
CA PHE A 587 14.44 -3.34 -18.72
C PHE A 587 15.69 -3.90 -18.00
N ASP A 588 16.74 -4.26 -18.74
CA ASP A 588 17.90 -4.96 -18.18
C ASP A 588 18.56 -4.20 -17.03
N ASP A 589 18.79 -2.91 -17.19
CA ASP A 589 19.39 -2.07 -16.14
C ASP A 589 18.47 -1.97 -14.92
N TYR A 590 17.18 -1.72 -15.12
CA TYR A 590 16.21 -1.57 -14.04
C TYR A 590 15.95 -2.91 -13.32
N ASP A 591 15.64 -3.96 -14.06
CA ASP A 591 15.36 -5.28 -13.49
C ASP A 591 16.61 -5.86 -12.81
N GLY A 592 17.80 -5.61 -13.38
CA GLY A 592 19.08 -5.97 -12.77
C GLY A 592 19.38 -5.21 -11.48
N PHE A 593 19.03 -3.91 -11.43
CA PHE A 593 19.12 -3.12 -10.20
C PHE A 593 18.16 -3.66 -9.12
N VAL A 594 16.90 -3.81 -9.46
CA VAL A 594 15.87 -4.32 -8.53
C VAL A 594 16.26 -5.70 -8.00
N ASN A 595 16.72 -6.61 -8.88
CA ASN A 595 17.11 -7.96 -8.50
C ASN A 595 18.28 -7.99 -7.50
N ARG A 596 19.24 -7.07 -7.62
CA ARG A 596 20.35 -6.96 -6.65
C ARG A 596 19.92 -6.48 -5.29
N PHE A 597 18.90 -5.63 -5.20
CA PHE A 597 18.41 -5.03 -3.95
C PHE A 597 17.23 -5.77 -3.34
N SER A 598 16.56 -6.67 -4.07
CA SER A 598 15.42 -7.45 -3.56
C SER A 598 15.79 -8.51 -2.51
N TYR A 599 17.10 -8.83 -2.37
CA TYR A 599 17.59 -9.75 -1.34
C TYR A 599 17.56 -9.19 0.08
N ASP A 600 17.31 -7.89 0.24
CA ASP A 600 17.13 -7.30 1.55
C ASP A 600 15.71 -7.59 2.06
N ARG A 601 15.58 -8.68 2.83
CA ARG A 601 14.29 -9.13 3.41
C ARG A 601 13.69 -8.15 4.42
N HIS A 602 14.42 -7.11 4.80
CA HIS A 602 14.02 -6.13 5.82
C HIS A 602 13.52 -4.81 5.24
N ARG A 603 13.39 -4.69 3.93
CA ARG A 603 12.79 -3.49 3.32
C ARG A 603 11.27 -3.57 3.37
N VAL A 604 10.69 -2.53 3.95
CA VAL A 604 9.22 -2.34 4.03
C VAL A 604 8.58 -2.21 2.65
N VAL A 605 9.29 -1.65 1.67
CA VAL A 605 8.79 -1.48 0.29
C VAL A 605 9.56 -2.41 -0.64
N LYS A 606 8.89 -3.43 -1.15
CA LYS A 606 9.44 -4.37 -2.12
C LYS A 606 8.99 -4.00 -3.53
N ILE A 607 9.89 -3.35 -4.26
CA ILE A 607 9.69 -3.08 -5.68
C ILE A 607 10.02 -4.34 -6.46
N GLU A 608 9.08 -4.82 -7.27
CA GLU A 608 9.29 -5.95 -8.14
C GLU A 608 9.88 -5.51 -9.50
N ARG A 609 10.56 -6.45 -10.17
CA ARG A 609 11.04 -6.25 -11.54
C ARG A 609 9.87 -6.00 -12.50
N ILE A 610 10.08 -5.24 -13.55
CA ILE A 610 9.08 -5.11 -14.62
C ILE A 610 8.75 -6.49 -15.22
N GLY A 611 9.74 -7.35 -15.41
CA GLY A 611 9.51 -8.71 -15.88
C GLY A 611 8.49 -9.48 -15.04
N LYS A 612 8.38 -9.23 -13.74
CA LYS A 612 7.42 -9.92 -12.88
C LYS A 612 5.96 -9.50 -13.16
N LYS A 613 5.71 -8.26 -13.56
CA LYS A 613 4.40 -7.81 -14.09
C LYS A 613 3.97 -8.68 -15.28
N TYR A 614 4.88 -8.95 -16.22
CA TYR A 614 4.60 -9.79 -17.39
C TYR A 614 4.36 -11.25 -17.01
N GLN A 615 5.06 -11.75 -16.00
CA GLN A 615 4.85 -13.10 -15.47
C GLN A 615 3.44 -13.24 -14.86
N TRP A 616 2.97 -12.27 -14.09
CA TRP A 616 1.61 -12.23 -13.56
C TRP A 616 0.55 -12.21 -14.67
N ILE A 617 0.70 -11.32 -15.66
CA ILE A 617 -0.23 -11.25 -16.81
C ILE A 617 -0.29 -12.58 -17.53
N ALA A 618 0.85 -13.20 -17.80
CA ALA A 618 0.94 -14.49 -18.48
C ALA A 618 0.25 -15.60 -17.66
N MET A 619 0.52 -15.66 -16.35
CA MET A 619 -0.09 -16.64 -15.46
C MET A 619 -1.62 -16.53 -15.46
N TYR A 620 -2.18 -15.35 -15.28
CA TYR A 620 -3.64 -15.16 -15.25
C TYR A 620 -4.29 -15.53 -16.58
N ASN A 621 -3.66 -15.21 -17.70
CA ASN A 621 -4.15 -15.59 -19.02
C ASN A 621 -4.11 -17.09 -19.24
N ILE A 622 -2.98 -17.72 -18.93
CA ILE A 622 -2.76 -19.15 -19.16
C ILE A 622 -3.65 -20.01 -18.25
N LEU A 623 -3.75 -19.66 -16.97
CA LEU A 623 -4.64 -20.35 -16.03
C LEU A 623 -6.11 -20.28 -16.47
N ALA A 624 -6.55 -19.16 -17.06
CA ALA A 624 -7.88 -19.05 -17.62
C ALA A 624 -8.11 -20.04 -18.77
N ARG A 625 -7.15 -20.17 -19.70
CA ARG A 625 -7.22 -21.15 -20.80
C ARG A 625 -7.17 -22.58 -20.27
N ILE A 626 -6.36 -22.83 -19.24
CA ILE A 626 -6.27 -24.17 -18.62
C ILE A 626 -7.61 -24.52 -17.95
N SER A 627 -8.20 -23.62 -17.18
CA SER A 627 -9.50 -23.86 -16.53
C SER A 627 -10.63 -24.12 -17.52
N ASP A 628 -10.54 -23.57 -18.73
CA ASP A 628 -11.55 -23.77 -19.78
C ASP A 628 -11.42 -25.13 -20.50
N TYR A 629 -10.19 -25.64 -20.67
CA TYR A 629 -9.94 -26.78 -21.56
C TYR A 629 -9.36 -28.02 -20.89
N TYR A 630 -8.74 -27.90 -19.70
CA TYR A 630 -8.07 -29.02 -19.05
C TYR A 630 -8.85 -29.53 -17.83
N PRO A 631 -8.93 -30.85 -17.62
CA PRO A 631 -9.57 -31.42 -16.44
C PRO A 631 -8.75 -31.23 -15.19
N MET A 632 -9.42 -31.12 -14.04
CA MET A 632 -8.77 -31.13 -12.74
C MET A 632 -8.36 -32.56 -12.34
N LYS A 633 -7.35 -32.70 -11.51
CA LYS A 633 -6.94 -33.95 -10.87
C LYS A 633 -7.86 -34.22 -9.70
N SER A 634 -8.36 -35.43 -9.61
CA SER A 634 -9.03 -35.91 -8.40
C SER A 634 -7.98 -36.49 -7.44
N TRP A 635 -7.87 -35.94 -6.24
CA TRP A 635 -6.96 -36.44 -5.21
C TRP A 635 -7.55 -37.61 -4.40
N PHE A 636 -8.88 -37.77 -4.41
CA PHE A 636 -9.61 -38.68 -3.53
C PHE A 636 -10.39 -39.80 -4.24
N SER A 637 -10.61 -39.73 -5.55
CA SER A 637 -11.32 -40.80 -6.28
C SER A 637 -10.39 -41.58 -7.20
N LYS A 638 -10.48 -42.91 -7.17
CA LYS A 638 -9.82 -43.78 -8.12
C LYS A 638 -10.54 -43.83 -9.47
N GLU A 639 -11.72 -43.24 -9.57
CA GLU A 639 -12.49 -43.18 -10.82
C GLU A 639 -12.14 -41.82 -11.50
N GLU A 640 -11.77 -41.92 -12.77
CA GLU A 640 -11.42 -40.79 -13.63
C GLU A 640 -12.63 -39.96 -14.04
N GLU A 641 -13.45 -39.51 -13.12
CA GLU A 641 -14.38 -38.44 -13.45
C GLU A 641 -13.57 -37.15 -13.60
N SER A 642 -13.56 -36.61 -14.82
CA SER A 642 -12.88 -35.35 -15.12
C SER A 642 -13.62 -34.21 -14.45
N MET A 643 -13.18 -33.82 -13.25
CA MET A 643 -13.71 -32.66 -12.57
C MET A 643 -13.36 -31.39 -13.37
N SER A 644 -14.33 -30.49 -13.48
CA SER A 644 -14.14 -29.19 -14.08
C SER A 644 -13.81 -28.17 -12.99
N TYR A 645 -13.00 -27.20 -13.32
CA TYR A 645 -12.84 -26.05 -12.45
C TYR A 645 -14.15 -25.24 -12.42
N ASP A 646 -14.64 -24.93 -11.24
CA ASP A 646 -15.88 -24.18 -11.00
C ASP A 646 -15.67 -22.89 -10.14
N GLY A 647 -14.37 -22.59 -9.80
CA GLY A 647 -14.00 -21.44 -8.96
C GLY A 647 -14.41 -21.61 -7.49
N PRO A 648 -14.04 -20.72 -6.62
CA PRO A 648 -13.10 -19.60 -6.80
C PRO A 648 -11.63 -20.04 -6.76
N TRP A 649 -10.73 -19.20 -7.25
CA TRP A 649 -9.30 -19.46 -7.19
C TRP A 649 -8.75 -19.28 -5.77
N GLU A 650 -7.73 -20.07 -5.45
CA GLU A 650 -7.07 -20.01 -4.16
C GLU A 650 -6.24 -18.71 -3.98
N PRO A 651 -5.92 -18.30 -2.74
CA PRO A 651 -5.31 -17.00 -2.43
C PRO A 651 -3.99 -16.73 -3.11
N TYR A 652 -3.15 -17.73 -3.32
CA TYR A 652 -1.86 -17.54 -3.98
C TYR A 652 -1.96 -17.15 -5.46
N VAL A 653 -3.13 -17.31 -6.06
CA VAL A 653 -3.45 -16.82 -7.41
C VAL A 653 -3.89 -15.37 -7.36
N ARG A 654 -4.54 -14.96 -6.27
CA ARG A 654 -5.03 -13.59 -6.10
C ARG A 654 -3.97 -12.71 -5.49
N ASP A 655 -3.90 -11.49 -5.95
CA ASP A 655 -2.84 -10.57 -5.58
C ASP A 655 -3.26 -9.49 -4.58
N PHE A 656 -4.55 -9.25 -4.35
CA PHE A 656 -5.05 -8.33 -3.33
C PHE A 656 -6.53 -8.57 -2.98
N ASP A 657 -6.99 -8.07 -1.81
CA ASP A 657 -8.40 -8.07 -1.43
C ASP A 657 -9.05 -6.72 -1.65
N PRO A 658 -10.00 -6.63 -2.57
CA PRO A 658 -10.71 -5.39 -2.82
C PRO A 658 -11.71 -5.01 -1.72
N THR A 659 -12.00 -5.88 -0.77
CA THR A 659 -13.08 -5.69 0.20
C THR A 659 -12.59 -5.25 1.58
N LEU A 660 -11.33 -5.50 1.88
CA LEU A 660 -10.71 -5.09 3.12
C LEU A 660 -9.78 -3.89 2.92
N ASN A 661 -9.77 -3.00 3.92
CA ASN A 661 -8.82 -1.91 4.01
C ASN A 661 -8.30 -1.81 5.44
N MET A 662 -7.01 -2.03 5.64
CA MET A 662 -6.37 -2.04 6.95
C MET A 662 -6.55 -0.75 7.74
N TYR A 663 -6.63 0.39 7.06
CA TYR A 663 -6.77 1.69 7.72
C TYR A 663 -8.20 1.97 8.23
N ASN A 664 -9.19 1.24 7.71
CA ASN A 664 -10.60 1.41 8.09
C ASN A 664 -11.06 0.41 9.16
N LEU A 665 -10.15 -0.31 9.79
CA LEU A 665 -10.45 -1.28 10.83
C LEU A 665 -10.60 -0.66 12.23
N SER A 666 -10.54 0.66 12.36
CA SER A 666 -10.88 1.34 13.60
C SER A 666 -12.40 1.36 13.78
N CYS A 667 -12.85 0.87 14.92
CA CYS A 667 -14.24 0.94 15.34
C CYS A 667 -14.32 1.84 16.56
N ASP A 668 -15.09 2.91 16.47
CA ASP A 668 -15.27 3.85 17.59
C ASP A 668 -16.01 3.17 18.76
N ASP A 669 -16.80 2.12 18.47
CA ASP A 669 -17.52 1.33 19.47
C ASP A 669 -16.64 0.24 20.11
N ALA A 670 -15.38 0.06 19.68
CA ALA A 670 -14.52 -0.98 20.22
C ALA A 670 -14.09 -0.67 21.65
N PRO A 671 -14.38 -1.55 22.61
CA PRO A 671 -14.07 -1.32 24.01
C PRO A 671 -12.55 -1.40 24.27
N TYR A 672 -12.13 -0.67 25.30
CA TYR A 672 -10.75 -0.72 25.78
C TYR A 672 -10.62 -1.71 26.95
N PHE A 673 -9.60 -2.57 26.89
CA PHE A 673 -9.30 -3.58 27.90
C PHE A 673 -7.98 -3.26 28.61
N SER A 674 -8.05 -2.80 29.85
CA SER A 674 -6.85 -2.46 30.65
C SER A 674 -5.98 -3.67 30.96
N GLN A 675 -6.57 -4.84 31.17
CA GLN A 675 -5.88 -6.10 31.49
C GLN A 675 -4.92 -6.52 30.37
N VAL A 676 -5.39 -6.46 29.12
CA VAL A 676 -4.60 -6.86 27.95
C VAL A 676 -3.36 -5.98 27.81
N ASN A 677 -3.52 -4.67 27.96
CA ASN A 677 -2.38 -3.74 27.90
C ASN A 677 -1.39 -3.93 29.05
N GLU A 678 -1.85 -4.34 30.21
CA GLU A 678 -0.97 -4.65 31.36
C GLU A 678 -0.15 -5.91 31.07
N HIS A 679 -0.75 -6.95 30.51
CA HIS A 679 -0.06 -8.19 30.13
C HIS A 679 0.98 -7.94 29.05
N ILE A 680 0.69 -7.15 28.03
CA ILE A 680 1.66 -6.76 27.01
C ILE A 680 2.85 -6.03 27.63
N ARG A 681 2.62 -5.09 28.57
CA ARG A 681 3.69 -4.39 29.27
C ARG A 681 4.56 -5.32 30.11
N LYS A 682 3.94 -6.25 30.84
CA LYS A 682 4.66 -7.26 31.63
C LYS A 682 5.52 -8.17 30.74
N ALA A 683 4.95 -8.60 29.60
CA ALA A 683 5.66 -9.41 28.61
C ALA A 683 6.91 -8.69 28.04
N ILE A 684 6.79 -7.41 27.70
CA ILE A 684 7.91 -6.60 27.23
C ILE A 684 8.98 -6.45 28.33
N GLN A 685 8.57 -6.26 29.59
CA GLN A 685 9.49 -6.15 30.72
C GLN A 685 10.25 -7.45 30.96
N GLU A 686 9.58 -8.60 30.91
CA GLU A 686 10.20 -9.93 31.03
C GLU A 686 11.24 -10.12 29.92
N ASN A 687 10.91 -9.89 28.67
CA ASN A 687 11.84 -9.99 27.56
C ASN A 687 13.07 -9.09 27.74
N ASN A 688 12.88 -7.86 28.18
CA ASN A 688 13.98 -6.92 28.40
C ASN A 688 14.88 -7.36 29.58
N THR A 689 14.31 -8.02 30.58
CA THR A 689 15.06 -8.54 31.72
C THR A 689 15.94 -9.73 31.29
N ILE A 690 15.38 -10.67 30.54
CA ILE A 690 16.09 -11.82 29.98
C ILE A 690 17.29 -11.37 29.15
N ARG A 691 17.10 -10.39 28.26
CA ARG A 691 18.18 -9.85 27.40
C ARG A 691 19.32 -9.17 28.16
N LYS A 692 19.09 -8.64 29.35
CA LYS A 692 20.09 -7.94 30.18
C LYS A 692 20.79 -8.83 31.16
N SER A 693 20.31 -10.05 31.38
CA SER A 693 20.91 -10.97 32.38
C SER A 693 22.24 -11.49 31.87
N SER A 694 23.30 -11.35 32.69
CA SER A 694 24.63 -11.90 32.43
C SER A 694 24.77 -13.36 32.82
N VAL A 695 23.84 -13.89 33.61
CA VAL A 695 23.76 -15.30 34.01
C VAL A 695 22.33 -15.76 33.72
N PHE A 696 22.20 -16.53 32.66
CA PHE A 696 20.90 -17.05 32.22
C PHE A 696 20.89 -18.56 32.25
N ASP A 697 19.98 -19.12 33.08
CA ASP A 697 19.75 -20.55 33.15
C ASP A 697 18.70 -20.95 32.13
N GLU A 698 19.15 -21.53 31.00
CA GLU A 698 18.29 -21.91 29.89
C GLU A 698 17.24 -22.97 30.29
N ASP A 699 17.61 -23.95 31.14
CA ASP A 699 16.72 -25.03 31.56
C ASP A 699 15.68 -24.49 32.53
N ALA A 700 16.07 -23.63 33.47
CA ALA A 700 15.13 -22.98 34.37
C ALA A 700 14.13 -22.10 33.61
N TRP A 701 14.59 -21.37 32.57
CA TRP A 701 13.71 -20.52 31.76
C TRP A 701 12.75 -21.34 30.91
N THR A 702 13.21 -22.35 30.16
CA THR A 702 12.35 -23.16 29.30
C THR A 702 11.28 -23.90 30.10
N ASN A 703 11.56 -24.31 31.34
CA ASN A 703 10.64 -25.06 32.18
C ASN A 703 9.76 -24.19 33.09
N SER A 704 10.00 -22.88 33.16
CA SER A 704 9.20 -21.98 33.99
C SER A 704 7.94 -21.53 33.25
N ASN A 705 6.85 -21.30 33.98
CA ASN A 705 5.67 -20.63 33.46
C ASN A 705 6.04 -19.21 33.02
N SER A 706 5.37 -18.73 31.99
CA SER A 706 5.56 -17.38 31.46
C SER A 706 4.24 -16.63 31.46
N ILE A 707 4.30 -15.32 31.73
CA ILE A 707 3.14 -14.42 31.56
C ILE A 707 2.61 -14.38 30.10
N PHE A 708 3.42 -14.79 29.12
CA PHE A 708 2.99 -14.88 27.72
C PHE A 708 1.94 -15.98 27.51
N PHE A 709 1.79 -16.94 28.45
CA PHE A 709 0.79 -17.99 28.27
C PHE A 709 -0.63 -17.51 28.56
N GLU A 710 -0.79 -16.56 29.48
CA GLU A 710 -2.08 -15.89 29.75
C GLU A 710 -3.26 -16.88 29.84
N TYR A 711 -3.20 -17.79 30.84
CA TYR A 711 -4.21 -18.82 31.05
C TYR A 711 -5.02 -18.59 32.32
N GLN A 712 -4.85 -17.43 32.91
CA GLN A 712 -5.60 -17.03 34.09
C GLN A 712 -7.02 -16.62 33.76
N LYS A 713 -7.89 -16.61 34.74
CA LYS A 713 -9.28 -16.19 34.58
C LYS A 713 -9.36 -14.77 33.96
N GLU A 714 -8.53 -13.85 34.44
CA GLU A 714 -8.50 -12.46 34.03
C GLU A 714 -8.00 -12.27 32.58
N ASP A 715 -7.34 -13.28 32.04
CA ASP A 715 -6.82 -13.27 30.68
C ASP A 715 -7.84 -13.74 29.62
N LEU A 716 -8.82 -14.53 30.05
CA LEU A 716 -9.83 -15.15 29.21
C LEU A 716 -11.22 -14.59 29.45
N LEU A 717 -11.49 -14.02 30.65
CA LEU A 717 -12.71 -13.30 31.01
C LEU A 717 -12.35 -11.84 31.20
N LEU A 718 -12.52 -11.06 30.13
CA LEU A 718 -12.14 -9.66 30.12
C LEU A 718 -13.31 -8.78 30.56
N THR A 719 -12.99 -7.64 31.17
CA THR A 719 -13.96 -6.60 31.53
C THR A 719 -13.53 -5.31 30.83
N ASP A 720 -14.44 -4.68 30.11
CA ASP A 720 -14.17 -3.41 29.46
C ASP A 720 -14.33 -2.21 30.39
N SER A 721 -14.07 -1.03 29.89
CA SER A 721 -14.18 0.24 30.67
C SER A 721 -15.61 0.59 31.11
N GLU A 722 -16.61 -0.06 30.52
CA GLU A 722 -18.04 0.10 30.83
C GLU A 722 -18.59 -1.03 31.74
N GLU A 723 -17.70 -1.88 32.28
CA GLU A 723 -18.02 -3.05 33.10
C GLU A 723 -18.72 -4.20 32.34
N ASN A 724 -18.75 -4.19 30.98
CA ASN A 724 -19.25 -5.32 30.23
C ASN A 724 -18.22 -6.47 30.28
N GLN A 725 -18.72 -7.69 30.35
CA GLN A 725 -17.90 -8.89 30.38
C GLN A 725 -17.77 -9.51 28.97
N TRP A 726 -16.56 -9.95 28.66
CA TRP A 726 -16.20 -10.56 27.40
C TRP A 726 -15.42 -11.87 27.63
N VAL A 727 -15.58 -12.80 26.71
CA VAL A 727 -14.88 -14.10 26.75
C VAL A 727 -13.99 -14.20 25.53
N VAL A 728 -12.72 -14.59 25.72
CA VAL A 728 -11.79 -14.87 24.64
C VAL A 728 -12.12 -16.24 24.06
N LEU A 729 -12.50 -16.33 22.80
CA LEU A 729 -12.79 -17.60 22.14
C LEU A 729 -11.53 -18.31 21.67
N SER A 730 -10.63 -17.59 21.05
CA SER A 730 -9.33 -18.11 20.61
C SER A 730 -8.32 -16.99 20.51
N LYS A 731 -7.04 -17.30 20.73
CA LYS A 731 -5.96 -16.34 20.55
C LYS A 731 -4.66 -16.99 20.10
N TYR A 732 -3.84 -16.19 19.47
CA TYR A 732 -2.45 -16.50 19.20
C TYR A 732 -1.56 -15.40 19.75
N ALA A 733 -0.47 -15.74 20.38
CA ALA A 733 0.54 -14.79 20.80
C ALA A 733 1.95 -15.35 20.59
N ASP A 734 2.85 -14.52 20.15
CA ASP A 734 4.27 -14.81 20.15
C ASP A 734 5.09 -13.59 20.58
N THR A 735 6.34 -13.81 20.96
CA THR A 735 7.24 -12.74 21.36
C THR A 735 7.92 -12.06 20.18
N GLY A 736 7.61 -12.46 18.96
CA GLY A 736 8.21 -11.99 17.74
C GLY A 736 9.69 -12.40 17.56
N ARG A 737 10.10 -12.51 16.31
CA ARG A 737 11.50 -12.75 15.95
C ARG A 737 12.27 -11.45 16.01
N ASN A 738 13.08 -11.21 17.02
CA ASN A 738 14.02 -10.08 16.99
C ASN A 738 15.27 -10.45 16.18
N ASP A 739 15.47 -9.81 15.08
CA ASP A 739 16.46 -10.12 14.04
C ASP A 739 17.92 -9.84 14.38
N LEU A 740 18.24 -9.39 15.59
CA LEU A 740 19.56 -8.80 15.87
C LEU A 740 20.46 -9.61 16.81
N ALA A 741 20.03 -10.77 17.33
CA ALA A 741 20.87 -11.54 18.24
C ALA A 741 21.12 -12.96 17.75
N TYR A 742 22.32 -13.44 17.98
CA TYR A 742 22.74 -14.79 17.64
C TYR A 742 21.98 -15.88 18.41
N ASP A 743 21.35 -15.53 19.53
CA ASP A 743 20.49 -16.41 20.31
C ASP A 743 19.11 -15.77 20.39
N LYS A 744 18.12 -16.49 19.90
CA LYS A 744 16.72 -16.04 19.84
C LYS A 744 15.90 -16.77 20.88
N PHE A 745 15.22 -16.00 21.71
CA PHE A 745 14.23 -16.51 22.65
C PHE A 745 12.86 -16.34 22.01
N LEU A 746 12.14 -17.43 21.83
CA LEU A 746 10.81 -17.44 21.28
C LEU A 746 9.84 -18.05 22.29
N VAL A 747 8.78 -17.35 22.58
CA VAL A 747 7.62 -17.87 23.31
C VAL A 747 6.42 -17.67 22.40
N TRP A 748 5.72 -18.75 22.12
CA TRP A 748 4.47 -18.67 21.39
C TRP A 748 3.41 -19.54 22.07
N ASN A 749 2.14 -19.13 21.92
CA ASN A 749 1.01 -19.90 22.38
C ASN A 749 -0.18 -19.77 21.42
N TRP A 750 -0.87 -20.87 21.27
CA TRP A 750 -2.17 -20.96 20.67
C TRP A 750 -3.18 -21.42 21.72
N LEU A 751 -4.28 -20.70 21.80
CA LEU A 751 -5.44 -21.07 22.59
C LEU A 751 -6.59 -21.32 21.61
N TYR A 752 -6.99 -22.58 21.47
CA TYR A 752 -8.03 -22.98 20.53
C TYR A 752 -9.33 -23.22 21.27
N GLY A 753 -10.36 -22.43 20.99
CA GLY A 753 -11.70 -22.62 21.53
C GLY A 753 -12.52 -23.60 20.69
N TYR A 754 -13.14 -24.55 21.39
CA TYR A 754 -14.06 -25.54 20.80
C TYR A 754 -15.33 -25.64 21.61
N PHE A 755 -16.43 -25.95 20.91
CA PHE A 755 -17.68 -26.30 21.53
C PHE A 755 -17.89 -27.81 21.50
N VAL A 756 -18.19 -28.39 22.65
CA VAL A 756 -18.32 -29.82 22.88
C VAL A 756 -19.59 -30.14 23.63
N THR A 757 -20.09 -31.37 23.47
CA THR A 757 -21.24 -31.89 24.21
C THR A 757 -20.83 -32.36 25.64
N ASP A 758 -21.80 -32.64 26.50
CA ASP A 758 -21.54 -33.19 27.83
C ASP A 758 -20.73 -34.51 27.81
N GLU A 759 -21.05 -35.39 26.83
CA GLU A 759 -20.36 -36.64 26.64
C GLU A 759 -18.91 -36.45 26.24
N GLN A 760 -18.68 -35.58 25.25
CA GLN A 760 -17.35 -35.20 24.77
C GLN A 760 -16.52 -34.55 25.88
N LEU A 761 -17.14 -33.64 26.63
CA LEU A 761 -16.49 -32.97 27.76
C LEU A 761 -16.02 -33.99 28.83
N THR A 762 -16.83 -34.99 29.13
CA THR A 762 -16.47 -36.04 30.08
C THR A 762 -15.25 -36.83 29.61
N ILE A 763 -15.18 -37.16 28.32
CA ILE A 763 -14.03 -37.85 27.74
C ILE A 763 -12.78 -36.97 27.84
N LEU A 764 -12.91 -35.68 27.46
CA LEU A 764 -11.80 -34.73 27.45
C LEU A 764 -11.23 -34.46 28.85
N ARG A 765 -12.09 -34.35 29.87
CA ARG A 765 -11.63 -34.23 31.28
C ARG A 765 -10.81 -35.41 31.72
N LYS A 766 -11.30 -36.65 31.48
CA LYS A 766 -10.55 -37.86 31.77
C LYS A 766 -9.19 -37.89 31.08
N TYR A 767 -9.17 -37.45 29.80
CA TYR A 767 -7.97 -37.43 28.99
C TYR A 767 -6.94 -36.38 29.52
N ALA A 768 -7.41 -35.21 29.95
CA ALA A 768 -6.57 -34.18 30.55
C ALA A 768 -6.01 -34.60 31.95
N ASP A 769 -6.80 -35.30 32.75
CA ASP A 769 -6.37 -35.82 34.07
C ASP A 769 -5.24 -36.84 33.96
N GLU A 770 -5.17 -37.57 32.85
CA GLU A 770 -4.09 -38.53 32.56
C GLU A 770 -2.81 -37.84 32.05
N ASN A 771 -2.79 -36.49 31.93
CA ASN A 771 -1.69 -35.68 31.40
C ASN A 771 -1.18 -36.14 30.02
N ILE A 772 -2.07 -36.62 29.18
CA ILE A 772 -1.74 -37.10 27.84
C ILE A 772 -1.41 -35.91 26.94
N ASN A 773 -0.44 -36.11 26.07
CA ASN A 773 -0.05 -35.06 25.13
C ASN A 773 -1.17 -34.78 24.09
N LEU A 774 -1.96 -33.71 24.31
CA LEU A 774 -3.04 -33.28 23.42
C LEU A 774 -2.55 -32.85 22.06
N LEU A 775 -1.27 -32.49 21.89
CA LEU A 775 -0.69 -32.11 20.60
C LEU A 775 -0.50 -33.30 19.66
N ASN A 776 -0.47 -34.55 20.17
CA ASN A 776 -0.41 -35.74 19.34
C ASN A 776 -1.78 -36.16 18.78
N SER A 777 -2.85 -35.47 19.19
CA SER A 777 -4.20 -35.67 18.63
C SER A 777 -4.49 -34.65 17.57
N ASP A 778 -5.38 -34.97 16.65
CA ASP A 778 -5.81 -34.04 15.57
C ASP A 778 -6.64 -32.83 16.07
N ILE A 779 -6.69 -32.55 17.36
CA ILE A 779 -7.47 -31.48 17.96
C ILE A 779 -6.89 -30.10 17.58
N ALA A 780 -5.56 -29.96 17.56
CA ALA A 780 -4.93 -28.68 17.37
C ALA A 780 -5.16 -28.10 15.97
N GLY A 781 -5.75 -26.93 15.88
CA GLY A 781 -5.85 -26.15 14.66
C GLY A 781 -7.13 -25.33 14.54
N ILE A 782 -6.99 -24.13 14.07
CA ILE A 782 -8.11 -23.30 13.64
C ILE A 782 -8.30 -23.56 12.15
N PRO A 783 -9.54 -23.77 11.67
CA PRO A 783 -9.77 -23.94 10.26
C PRO A 783 -9.33 -22.71 9.50
N GLN A 784 -8.36 -22.90 8.64
CA GLN A 784 -7.93 -21.88 7.69
C GLN A 784 -8.73 -22.04 6.43
N THR A 785 -9.38 -21.01 5.99
CA THR A 785 -10.13 -21.03 4.75
C THR A 785 -9.54 -20.03 3.78
N TYR A 786 -9.01 -20.55 2.70
CA TYR A 786 -8.38 -19.76 1.65
C TYR A 786 -9.32 -19.32 0.53
N THR A 787 -10.52 -19.82 0.51
CA THR A 787 -11.54 -19.44 -0.47
C THR A 787 -12.20 -18.13 -0.07
N LEU A 788 -11.50 -17.07 -0.20
CA LEU A 788 -11.76 -15.76 0.35
C LEU A 788 -13.12 -15.21 0.04
N TYR A 789 -13.43 -15.02 -1.21
CA TYR A 789 -14.72 -14.48 -1.62
C TYR A 789 -15.89 -15.40 -1.22
N SER A 790 -15.64 -16.69 -1.17
CA SER A 790 -16.62 -17.67 -0.74
C SER A 790 -16.97 -17.60 0.73
N ARG A 791 -16.03 -17.19 1.54
CA ARG A 791 -16.17 -17.14 2.99
C ARG A 791 -16.75 -15.81 3.48
N GLU A 792 -16.28 -14.71 2.89
CA GLU A 792 -16.60 -13.37 3.35
C GLU A 792 -17.98 -12.93 2.88
N TYR A 793 -18.45 -13.49 1.79
CA TYR A 793 -19.72 -13.09 1.19
C TYR A 793 -20.77 -14.18 1.31
N PRO A 794 -21.81 -13.98 2.13
CA PRO A 794 -22.90 -14.97 2.30
C PRO A 794 -23.61 -15.35 1.02
N TRP A 795 -23.54 -14.50 0.00
CA TRP A 795 -24.13 -14.77 -1.31
C TRP A 795 -23.27 -15.66 -2.22
N SER A 796 -22.00 -15.83 -1.91
CA SER A 796 -21.10 -16.62 -2.71
C SER A 796 -21.44 -18.11 -2.60
N SER A 797 -21.34 -18.82 -3.72
CA SER A 797 -21.60 -20.26 -3.77
C SER A 797 -20.69 -21.07 -2.86
N GLY A 798 -19.49 -20.59 -2.60
CA GLY A 798 -18.53 -21.21 -1.71
C GLY A 798 -18.77 -20.97 -0.22
N SER A 799 -19.66 -20.02 0.16
CA SER A 799 -19.93 -19.75 1.57
C SER A 799 -20.53 -20.97 2.29
N LYS A 800 -21.22 -21.85 1.59
CA LYS A 800 -21.74 -23.11 2.13
C LYS A 800 -20.63 -24.09 2.50
N SER A 801 -19.54 -24.13 1.76
CA SER A 801 -18.41 -25.01 2.07
C SER A 801 -17.68 -24.59 3.34
N VAL A 802 -17.71 -23.30 3.67
CA VAL A 802 -17.13 -22.79 4.93
C VAL A 802 -17.85 -23.34 6.17
N LEU A 803 -19.16 -23.59 6.08
CA LEU A 803 -19.92 -24.17 7.18
C LEU A 803 -19.47 -25.58 7.57
N ASP A 804 -18.97 -26.36 6.59
CA ASP A 804 -18.50 -27.72 6.83
C ASP A 804 -17.12 -27.75 7.49
N TYR A 805 -16.27 -26.75 7.25
CA TYR A 805 -14.92 -26.68 7.86
C TYR A 805 -14.91 -26.29 9.34
N GLN A 806 -15.98 -25.71 9.88
CA GLN A 806 -16.04 -25.39 11.30
C GLN A 806 -16.20 -26.61 12.20
N TRP A 807 -16.71 -27.72 11.64
CA TRP A 807 -16.83 -28.98 12.34
C TRP A 807 -15.62 -29.87 12.05
N LYS A 808 -14.96 -30.33 13.12
CA LYS A 808 -13.79 -31.16 13.05
C LYS A 808 -14.07 -32.55 13.64
N GLU A 809 -13.79 -33.59 12.89
CA GLU A 809 -13.77 -34.96 13.37
C GLU A 809 -12.48 -35.18 14.17
N VAL A 810 -12.57 -35.70 15.36
CA VAL A 810 -11.43 -35.80 16.27
C VAL A 810 -11.32 -37.21 16.83
N GLU A 811 -10.12 -37.75 16.68
CA GLU A 811 -9.68 -38.97 17.36
C GLU A 811 -8.60 -38.63 18.41
N LEU A 812 -8.75 -39.11 19.61
CA LEU A 812 -7.79 -38.92 20.69
C LEU A 812 -6.89 -40.15 20.80
N MET A 813 -5.57 -39.95 20.80
CA MET A 813 -4.60 -41.02 21.05
C MET A 813 -4.46 -41.25 22.57
N THR A 814 -4.65 -42.49 23.03
CA THR A 814 -4.47 -42.83 24.45
C THR A 814 -3.05 -43.26 24.74
N SER A 815 -2.69 -43.36 26.02
CA SER A 815 -1.42 -43.95 26.46
C SER A 815 -1.34 -45.48 26.25
N GLU A 816 -2.48 -46.13 26.02
CA GLU A 816 -2.56 -47.57 25.73
C GLU A 816 -2.13 -47.85 24.30
N THR A 817 -1.36 -48.92 24.12
CA THR A 817 -0.96 -49.38 22.77
C THR A 817 -1.65 -50.72 22.46
N LYS A 818 -2.03 -50.86 21.23
CA LYS A 818 -2.50 -52.13 20.67
C LYS A 818 -1.49 -52.65 19.65
N THR A 819 -1.26 -53.98 19.69
CA THR A 819 -0.42 -54.64 18.72
C THR A 819 -1.19 -54.79 17.41
N VAL A 820 -0.77 -54.10 16.35
CA VAL A 820 -1.36 -54.23 15.02
C VAL A 820 -0.42 -55.00 14.10
N ILE A 821 -0.98 -55.96 13.36
CA ILE A 821 -0.23 -56.70 12.39
C ILE A 821 -0.37 -55.95 11.03
N LYS A 822 0.73 -55.34 10.59
CA LYS A 822 0.79 -54.68 9.28
C LYS A 822 1.46 -55.59 8.27
N THR A 823 0.84 -55.70 7.13
CA THR A 823 1.38 -56.42 5.98
C THR A 823 1.76 -55.38 4.93
N ILE A 824 3.04 -55.30 4.60
CA ILE A 824 3.54 -54.44 3.51
C ILE A 824 4.17 -55.32 2.44
N GLU A 825 3.95 -54.90 1.20
CA GLU A 825 4.67 -55.46 0.06
C GLU A 825 5.96 -54.64 -0.10
N GLU A 826 7.09 -55.24 0.28
CA GLU A 826 8.38 -54.66 0.05
C GLU A 826 9.00 -55.22 -1.23
N PRO A 827 9.63 -54.38 -2.06
CA PRO A 827 10.41 -54.88 -3.18
C PRO A 827 11.54 -55.78 -2.66
N GLN A 828 11.71 -56.95 -3.30
CA GLN A 828 12.70 -57.92 -2.94
C GLN A 828 14.06 -57.43 -3.33
N PHE A 829 14.91 -57.03 -2.38
CA PHE A 829 16.24 -56.41 -2.67
C PHE A 829 17.19 -57.30 -3.44
N SER A 830 16.97 -58.63 -3.50
CA SER A 830 17.78 -59.55 -4.30
C SER A 830 17.78 -59.21 -5.82
N TRP A 831 16.83 -58.45 -6.27
CA TRP A 831 16.79 -58.02 -7.67
C TRP A 831 17.81 -56.89 -7.96
N ILE A 832 18.13 -56.03 -7.00
CA ILE A 832 19.17 -55.00 -7.18
C ILE A 832 20.54 -55.69 -7.33
N ASP A 833 20.84 -56.73 -6.57
CA ASP A 833 22.06 -57.51 -6.67
C ASP A 833 22.11 -58.28 -8.02
N THR A 834 20.97 -58.74 -8.50
CA THR A 834 20.84 -59.39 -9.83
C THR A 834 21.02 -58.39 -10.97
N LEU A 835 20.50 -57.18 -10.83
CA LEU A 835 20.71 -56.10 -11.79
C LEU A 835 22.15 -55.60 -11.79
N LEU A 836 22.72 -55.33 -10.61
CA LEU A 836 24.14 -54.90 -10.49
C LEU A 836 25.10 -55.96 -11.06
N ASN A 837 24.84 -57.23 -10.84
CA ASN A 837 25.62 -58.33 -11.43
C ASN A 837 25.38 -58.49 -12.93
N LYS A 838 24.23 -58.11 -13.46
CA LYS A 838 23.93 -58.14 -14.92
C LYS A 838 24.57 -56.95 -15.66
N TYR A 839 24.79 -55.83 -14.98
CA TYR A 839 25.40 -54.65 -15.57
C TYR A 839 26.91 -54.49 -15.34
N SER A 840 27.48 -55.23 -14.40
CA SER A 840 28.95 -55.23 -14.17
C SER A 840 29.75 -56.01 -15.19
N GLY A 841 29.13 -56.64 -16.18
CA GLY A 841 29.76 -57.55 -17.15
C GLY A 841 29.63 -57.18 -18.64
N LYS A 842 29.09 -56.00 -19.02
CA LYS A 842 29.01 -55.61 -20.44
C LYS A 842 29.33 -54.14 -20.66
N ASN A 843 30.47 -53.88 -21.26
CA ASN A 843 30.76 -52.64 -21.98
C ASN A 843 30.05 -52.69 -23.36
N ASP A 844 28.80 -52.29 -23.43
CA ASP A 844 28.15 -51.93 -24.68
C ASP A 844 27.03 -50.89 -24.39
N THR A 845 27.29 -49.68 -24.87
CA THR A 845 26.37 -48.55 -24.84
C THR A 845 25.41 -48.66 -26.04
N SER A 846 24.38 -49.47 -25.94
CA SER A 846 23.22 -49.41 -26.81
C SER A 846 21.97 -49.10 -25.97
N GLU A 847 21.20 -48.16 -26.46
CA GLU A 847 19.97 -47.58 -25.89
C GLU A 847 19.15 -48.60 -25.12
N ILE A 848 18.90 -48.30 -23.86
CA ILE A 848 17.96 -49.03 -22.98
C ILE A 848 16.59 -48.43 -23.22
N ASP A 849 15.73 -49.17 -23.85
CA ASP A 849 14.30 -48.90 -23.98
C ASP A 849 13.67 -49.05 -22.58
N LEU A 850 13.21 -47.97 -22.00
CA LEU A 850 12.67 -47.91 -20.62
C LEU A 850 11.16 -48.26 -20.58
N ASP A 851 10.56 -48.69 -21.68
CA ASP A 851 9.11 -48.94 -21.81
C ASP A 851 8.69 -50.39 -21.54
N GLU A 852 9.54 -51.29 -21.02
CA GLU A 852 9.06 -52.56 -20.52
C GLU A 852 8.65 -52.46 -19.05
N ASP A 853 7.36 -52.73 -18.77
CA ASP A 853 6.80 -52.91 -17.43
C ASP A 853 7.67 -53.77 -16.54
N PHE A 854 8.50 -53.15 -15.71
CA PHE A 854 9.28 -53.80 -14.68
C PHE A 854 8.36 -54.26 -13.56
N ASN A 855 7.84 -55.46 -13.68
CA ASN A 855 7.14 -56.16 -12.59
C ASN A 855 8.21 -56.52 -11.53
N ILE A 856 8.42 -55.63 -10.56
CA ILE A 856 9.32 -55.84 -9.43
C ILE A 856 8.67 -56.89 -8.51
N PRO A 857 9.28 -58.03 -8.29
CA PRO A 857 8.73 -59.04 -7.36
C PRO A 857 8.70 -58.41 -5.97
N THR A 858 7.53 -58.33 -5.37
CA THR A 858 7.32 -57.91 -3.98
C THR A 858 7.21 -59.10 -3.07
N VAL A 859 7.81 -58.99 -1.88
CA VAL A 859 7.62 -59.99 -0.79
C VAL A 859 6.72 -59.35 0.26
N THR A 860 5.65 -60.02 0.52
CA THR A 860 4.73 -59.67 1.59
C THR A 860 5.41 -59.95 2.95
N LYS A 861 5.78 -58.88 3.65
CA LYS A 861 6.29 -58.98 5.02
C LYS A 861 5.21 -58.58 6.02
N THR A 862 5.00 -59.38 6.97
CA THR A 862 4.12 -59.13 8.11
C THR A 862 4.97 -58.77 9.32
N TYR A 863 4.75 -57.58 9.87
CA TYR A 863 5.39 -57.18 11.11
C TYR A 863 4.37 -56.70 12.11
N THR A 864 4.68 -56.90 13.37
CA THR A 864 3.87 -56.36 14.48
C THR A 864 4.36 -54.97 14.84
N LYS A 865 3.44 -54.02 14.84
CA LYS A 865 3.69 -52.65 15.29
C LYS A 865 2.75 -52.31 16.44
N GLU A 866 3.29 -51.74 17.49
CA GLU A 866 2.47 -51.16 18.54
C GLU A 866 1.94 -49.79 18.05
N GLU A 867 0.66 -49.66 18.03
CA GLU A 867 0.00 -48.40 17.72
C GLU A 867 -0.84 -47.95 18.89
N PRO A 868 -0.87 -46.64 19.20
CA PRO A 868 -1.70 -46.13 20.29
C PRO A 868 -3.17 -46.47 20.02
N VAL A 869 -3.91 -46.75 21.07
CA VAL A 869 -5.36 -46.91 20.98
C VAL A 869 -5.95 -45.54 20.79
N THR A 870 -6.81 -45.37 19.81
CA THR A 870 -7.54 -44.14 19.58
C THR A 870 -8.96 -44.22 20.15
N ILE A 871 -9.40 -43.13 20.74
CA ILE A 871 -10.79 -42.95 21.18
C ILE A 871 -11.43 -41.93 20.20
N GLU A 872 -12.50 -42.31 19.60
CA GLU A 872 -13.29 -41.44 18.74
C GLU A 872 -14.03 -40.44 19.63
N LEU A 873 -13.66 -39.16 19.54
CA LEU A 873 -14.37 -38.07 20.20
C LEU A 873 -15.60 -37.63 19.39
N GLY A 874 -15.58 -37.90 18.09
CA GLY A 874 -16.54 -37.45 17.13
C GLY A 874 -16.36 -36.01 16.68
N ARG A 875 -17.44 -35.41 16.16
CA ARG A 875 -17.37 -34.05 15.60
C ARG A 875 -17.46 -33.01 16.70
N ILE A 876 -16.48 -32.11 16.78
CA ILE A 876 -16.47 -30.93 17.64
C ILE A 876 -16.56 -29.67 16.77
N LEU A 877 -17.08 -28.57 17.33
CA LEU A 877 -17.26 -27.31 16.64
C LEU A 877 -16.13 -26.34 17.01
N ASN A 878 -15.37 -25.85 16.05
CA ASN A 878 -14.42 -24.76 16.29
C ASN A 878 -15.16 -23.46 16.65
N ALA A 879 -14.74 -22.76 17.67
CA ALA A 879 -15.33 -21.49 18.07
C ALA A 879 -14.97 -20.35 17.10
N THR A 880 -13.83 -20.49 16.44
CA THR A 880 -13.26 -19.47 15.57
C THR A 880 -12.89 -20.03 14.21
N GLN A 881 -12.86 -19.12 13.23
CA GLN A 881 -12.21 -19.32 11.94
C GLN A 881 -11.12 -18.27 11.78
N ASP A 882 -10.03 -18.63 11.13
CA ASP A 882 -8.93 -17.74 10.83
C ASP A 882 -9.06 -17.20 9.41
N LEU A 883 -9.11 -15.88 9.30
CA LEU A 883 -9.07 -15.17 8.05
C LEU A 883 -7.61 -14.85 7.72
N LEU A 884 -6.95 -15.75 7.03
CA LEU A 884 -5.62 -15.51 6.47
C LEU A 884 -5.76 -14.74 5.17
N TRP A 885 -5.10 -13.63 5.11
CA TRP A 885 -5.34 -12.68 4.08
C TRP A 885 -4.08 -12.08 3.50
N GLU A 886 -3.93 -12.14 2.20
CA GLU A 886 -2.87 -11.56 1.40
C GLU A 886 -1.41 -11.97 1.78
N GLU A 887 -1.17 -12.54 2.97
CA GLU A 887 0.16 -12.70 3.55
C GLU A 887 0.85 -14.00 3.18
N GLU A 888 0.16 -15.11 3.34
CA GLU A 888 0.86 -16.38 3.51
C GLU A 888 1.48 -16.93 2.23
N PHE A 889 0.95 -16.52 1.09
CA PHE A 889 1.43 -16.97 -0.22
C PHE A 889 2.30 -15.93 -0.93
N ASP A 890 2.44 -14.76 -0.35
CA ASP A 890 3.27 -13.70 -0.88
C ASP A 890 4.20 -13.13 0.16
N ALA A 891 5.38 -13.73 0.28
CA ALA A 891 6.44 -13.25 1.18
C ALA A 891 6.86 -11.79 0.94
N SER A 892 6.33 -11.13 -0.09
CA SER A 892 6.54 -9.70 -0.33
C SER A 892 5.57 -8.79 0.44
N LYS A 893 4.50 -9.35 1.01
CA LYS A 893 3.52 -8.60 1.80
C LYS A 893 3.79 -8.82 3.28
N GLU A 894 4.45 -7.85 3.91
CA GLU A 894 4.73 -7.88 5.36
C GLU A 894 3.57 -7.31 6.21
N ASP A 895 2.65 -6.57 5.59
CA ASP A 895 1.53 -5.90 6.25
C ASP A 895 0.19 -6.60 6.00
N ALA A 896 0.21 -7.90 5.91
CA ALA A 896 -1.01 -8.65 5.68
C ALA A 896 -1.91 -8.65 6.90
N LEU A 897 -3.19 -8.54 6.63
CA LEU A 897 -4.22 -8.61 7.65
C LEU A 897 -4.63 -10.06 7.87
N SER A 898 -4.37 -10.54 9.08
CA SER A 898 -4.92 -11.80 9.58
C SER A 898 -5.72 -11.49 10.84
N TYR A 899 -6.95 -11.98 10.92
CA TYR A 899 -7.76 -11.86 12.12
C TYR A 899 -8.70 -13.04 12.27
N PHE A 900 -9.15 -13.27 13.50
CA PHE A 900 -10.12 -14.29 13.83
C PHE A 900 -11.55 -13.75 13.71
N HIS A 901 -12.45 -14.59 13.26
CA HIS A 901 -13.88 -14.29 13.31
C HIS A 901 -14.69 -15.45 13.91
N PRO A 902 -15.87 -15.19 14.47
CA PRO A 902 -16.71 -16.24 15.04
C PRO A 902 -17.07 -17.29 14.01
N CYS A 903 -17.21 -18.55 14.43
CA CYS A 903 -17.72 -19.58 13.54
C CYS A 903 -19.14 -19.26 13.07
N ALA A 904 -19.50 -19.79 11.90
CA ALA A 904 -20.79 -19.51 11.29
C ALA A 904 -21.99 -19.95 12.17
N GLU A 905 -21.82 -20.99 13.01
CA GLU A 905 -22.85 -21.39 13.98
C GLU A 905 -23.15 -20.31 15.02
N ILE A 906 -22.14 -19.61 15.53
CA ILE A 906 -22.34 -18.45 16.43
C ILE A 906 -23.06 -17.34 15.68
N ILE A 907 -22.55 -16.99 14.47
CA ILE A 907 -23.09 -15.90 13.66
C ILE A 907 -24.59 -16.15 13.37
N ASN A 908 -24.91 -17.33 12.88
CA ASN A 908 -26.28 -17.69 12.51
C ASN A 908 -27.22 -17.81 13.71
N THR A 909 -26.73 -18.43 14.80
CA THR A 909 -27.58 -18.65 16.00
C THR A 909 -27.92 -17.35 16.73
N LEU A 910 -26.98 -16.40 16.75
CA LEU A 910 -27.15 -15.12 17.42
C LEU A 910 -27.63 -14.01 16.48
N GLY A 911 -27.77 -14.27 15.18
CA GLY A 911 -28.16 -13.27 14.19
C GLY A 911 -27.14 -12.14 14.02
N LEU A 912 -25.84 -12.45 14.17
CA LEU A 912 -24.77 -11.44 14.10
C LEU A 912 -24.60 -10.94 12.68
N LYS A 913 -24.34 -9.64 12.54
CA LYS A 913 -24.09 -8.99 11.25
C LYS A 913 -22.89 -8.05 11.32
N GLN A 914 -22.15 -7.93 10.26
CA GLN A 914 -21.16 -6.88 10.08
C GLN A 914 -21.83 -5.65 9.42
N LYS A 915 -21.59 -4.44 9.93
CA LYS A 915 -22.04 -3.19 9.31
C LYS A 915 -21.20 -2.83 8.09
N LYS A 916 -19.89 -3.08 8.22
CA LYS A 916 -18.87 -2.97 7.17
C LYS A 916 -18.14 -4.29 7.18
N TYR A 917 -17.71 -4.83 6.09
CA TYR A 917 -16.96 -6.11 6.06
C TYR A 917 -15.56 -5.98 6.71
N ASP A 918 -15.56 -5.65 8.01
CA ASP A 918 -14.41 -5.20 8.79
C ASP A 918 -14.08 -6.11 9.99
N GLY A 919 -14.80 -7.21 10.16
CA GLY A 919 -14.57 -8.15 11.27
C GLY A 919 -15.25 -7.77 12.58
N TYR A 920 -16.03 -6.68 12.63
CA TYR A 920 -16.83 -6.30 13.79
C TYR A 920 -18.27 -6.78 13.65
N TYR A 921 -18.71 -7.63 14.58
CA TYR A 921 -20.02 -8.30 14.55
C TYR A 921 -20.97 -7.68 15.54
N TYR A 922 -22.11 -7.23 15.06
CA TYR A 922 -23.18 -6.61 15.83
C TYR A 922 -24.41 -7.52 15.91
N ASN A 923 -25.11 -7.48 17.04
CA ASN A 923 -26.38 -8.20 17.21
C ASN A 923 -27.54 -7.42 16.54
N GLU A 924 -28.76 -7.97 16.62
CA GLU A 924 -29.97 -7.35 16.07
C GLU A 924 -30.30 -5.98 16.68
N SER A 925 -29.83 -5.68 17.88
CA SER A 925 -29.97 -4.38 18.54
C SER A 925 -28.83 -3.41 18.24
N ASP A 926 -28.01 -3.72 17.28
CA ASP A 926 -26.89 -2.89 16.82
C ASP A 926 -25.76 -2.72 17.84
N VAL A 927 -25.68 -3.65 18.82
CA VAL A 927 -24.62 -3.68 19.83
C VAL A 927 -23.45 -4.52 19.36
N LEU A 928 -22.23 -3.99 19.45
CA LEU A 928 -21.00 -4.73 19.14
C LEU A 928 -20.89 -5.96 20.06
N THR A 929 -20.83 -7.15 19.46
CA THR A 929 -20.96 -8.42 20.18
C THR A 929 -19.75 -9.30 20.07
N ALA A 930 -19.04 -9.31 18.94
CA ALA A 930 -17.81 -10.10 18.77
C ALA A 930 -16.87 -9.40 17.79
N PHE A 931 -15.56 -9.49 18.05
CA PHE A 931 -14.51 -9.01 17.15
C PHE A 931 -13.13 -9.52 17.61
N ASP A 932 -12.15 -9.48 16.73
CA ASP A 932 -10.75 -9.75 17.07
C ASP A 932 -10.09 -8.47 17.60
N THR A 933 -9.53 -8.51 18.79
CA THR A 933 -8.87 -7.35 19.41
C THR A 933 -7.56 -6.96 18.74
N ASP A 934 -6.97 -7.81 17.89
CA ASP A 934 -5.82 -7.42 17.08
C ASP A 934 -6.17 -6.32 16.08
N LEU A 935 -7.43 -6.23 15.63
CA LEU A 935 -7.93 -5.11 14.83
C LEU A 935 -7.80 -3.75 15.55
N THR A 936 -7.83 -3.77 16.89
CA THR A 936 -7.59 -2.60 17.76
C THR A 936 -6.17 -2.56 18.33
N LYS A 937 -5.27 -3.47 17.89
CA LYS A 937 -3.90 -3.64 18.39
C LYS A 937 -3.79 -3.99 19.88
N GLN A 938 -4.82 -4.59 20.45
CA GLN A 938 -4.82 -5.04 21.84
C GLN A 938 -4.34 -6.50 22.04
N LYS A 939 -4.23 -7.29 20.96
CA LYS A 939 -3.62 -8.66 20.96
C LYS A 939 -4.22 -9.66 21.93
N ALA A 940 -5.52 -9.61 22.16
CA ALA A 940 -6.19 -10.61 22.99
C ALA A 940 -6.82 -11.77 22.19
N GLY A 941 -6.93 -11.61 20.87
CA GLY A 941 -7.61 -12.55 19.98
C GLY A 941 -9.11 -12.30 19.85
N LEU A 942 -9.83 -13.27 19.31
CA LEU A 942 -11.28 -13.17 19.13
C LEU A 942 -12.00 -13.16 20.47
N ILE A 943 -12.82 -12.16 20.68
CA ILE A 943 -13.66 -12.03 21.88
C ILE A 943 -15.14 -11.95 21.52
N ILE A 944 -15.97 -12.40 22.45
CA ILE A 944 -17.43 -12.30 22.36
C ILE A 944 -18.01 -11.83 23.71
N ARG A 945 -19.08 -11.05 23.67
CA ARG A 945 -19.80 -10.69 24.91
C ARG A 945 -20.25 -11.94 25.66
N LYS A 946 -19.99 -11.96 26.97
CA LYS A 946 -20.32 -13.11 27.85
C LYS A 946 -21.78 -13.51 27.73
N GLU A 947 -22.69 -12.57 27.80
CA GLU A 947 -24.13 -12.80 27.70
C GLU A 947 -24.54 -13.44 26.37
N ALA A 948 -23.88 -13.05 25.27
CA ALA A 948 -24.12 -13.62 23.94
C ALA A 948 -23.60 -15.07 23.86
N LEU A 949 -22.41 -15.31 24.41
CA LEU A 949 -21.84 -16.66 24.50
C LEU A 949 -22.74 -17.57 25.35
N ASP A 950 -23.12 -17.13 26.55
CA ASP A 950 -24.00 -17.92 27.47
C ASP A 950 -25.34 -18.27 26.77
N LYS A 951 -25.91 -17.32 26.04
CA LYS A 951 -27.11 -17.54 25.22
C LYS A 951 -26.86 -18.62 24.15
N PHE A 952 -25.74 -18.54 23.43
CA PHE A 952 -25.37 -19.51 22.40
C PHE A 952 -25.21 -20.94 22.99
N LEU A 953 -24.44 -21.05 24.07
CA LEU A 953 -24.17 -22.32 24.75
C LEU A 953 -25.47 -22.99 25.23
N ASN A 954 -26.38 -22.20 25.79
CA ASN A 954 -27.70 -22.68 26.27
C ASN A 954 -28.58 -23.15 25.08
N ILE A 955 -28.61 -22.41 23.98
CA ILE A 955 -29.43 -22.79 22.80
C ILE A 955 -28.94 -24.09 22.17
N LYS A 956 -27.63 -24.25 22.10
CA LYS A 956 -27.01 -25.41 21.43
C LYS A 956 -26.74 -26.57 22.37
N ASN A 957 -26.87 -26.39 23.69
CA ASN A 957 -26.51 -27.35 24.72
C ASN A 957 -25.07 -27.83 24.56
N LEU A 958 -24.13 -26.85 24.52
CA LEU A 958 -22.70 -27.07 24.32
C LEU A 958 -21.91 -26.43 25.46
N HIS A 959 -20.67 -26.88 25.65
CA HIS A 959 -19.67 -26.30 26.54
C HIS A 959 -18.52 -25.72 25.74
N LEU A 960 -18.00 -24.56 26.16
CA LEU A 960 -16.75 -24.01 25.61
C LEU A 960 -15.56 -24.60 26.37
N VAL A 961 -14.64 -25.18 25.61
CA VAL A 961 -13.34 -25.65 26.13
C VAL A 961 -12.22 -25.02 25.29
N TRP A 962 -11.04 -24.87 25.93
CA TRP A 962 -9.84 -24.41 25.22
C TRP A 962 -8.75 -25.45 25.28
N PHE A 963 -8.15 -25.73 24.14
CA PHE A 963 -6.93 -26.50 24.04
C PHE A 963 -5.74 -25.56 23.95
N ILE A 964 -4.72 -25.84 24.73
CA ILE A 964 -3.50 -25.07 24.80
C ILE A 964 -2.43 -25.78 23.98
N ASN A 965 -1.79 -25.03 23.08
CA ASN A 965 -0.60 -25.41 22.36
C ASN A 965 0.41 -24.29 22.47
N ALA A 966 1.48 -24.50 23.24
CA ALA A 966 2.46 -23.45 23.50
C ALA A 966 3.88 -24.01 23.56
N SER A 967 4.86 -23.19 23.27
CA SER A 967 6.27 -23.55 23.37
C SER A 967 7.13 -22.39 23.86
N LYS A 968 8.17 -22.72 24.60
CA LYS A 968 9.32 -21.87 24.86
C LYS A 968 10.53 -22.44 24.16
N GLU A 969 11.19 -21.64 23.33
CA GLU A 969 12.27 -22.10 22.46
C GLU A 969 13.50 -21.19 22.57
N ILE A 970 14.68 -21.80 22.54
CA ILE A 970 15.95 -21.10 22.41
C ILE A 970 16.60 -21.54 21.09
N HIS A 971 16.77 -20.60 20.17
CA HIS A 971 17.41 -20.85 18.88
C HIS A 971 18.88 -20.39 18.92
N GLY A 972 19.82 -21.29 18.67
CA GLY A 972 21.25 -20.98 18.61
C GLY A 972 21.70 -20.38 17.25
N LYS A 973 23.00 -20.07 17.14
CA LYS A 973 23.67 -19.38 16.02
C LYS A 973 23.42 -19.94 14.61
N LYS A 974 22.93 -21.18 14.48
CA LYS A 974 22.66 -21.85 13.20
C LYS A 974 21.19 -21.90 12.81
N LEU A 975 20.32 -21.09 13.44
CA LEU A 975 18.88 -21.13 13.25
C LEU A 975 18.20 -22.47 13.57
N MET A 976 18.91 -23.37 14.25
CA MET A 976 18.34 -24.63 14.74
C MET A 976 17.83 -24.41 16.16
N VAL A 977 16.68 -25.00 16.48
CA VAL A 977 16.16 -25.04 17.85
C VAL A 977 17.16 -25.86 18.70
N THR A 978 17.75 -25.19 19.68
CA THR A 978 18.74 -25.86 20.58
C THR A 978 18.09 -26.42 21.83
N LYS A 979 17.10 -25.74 22.38
CA LYS A 979 16.31 -26.16 23.53
C LYS A 979 14.88 -25.67 23.38
N PHE A 980 13.93 -26.48 23.78
CA PHE A 980 12.53 -26.08 23.83
C PHE A 980 11.78 -26.90 24.88
N THR A 981 10.67 -26.34 25.34
CA THR A 981 9.68 -27.06 26.16
C THR A 981 8.31 -26.73 25.62
N ASP A 982 7.58 -27.79 25.26
CA ASP A 982 6.20 -27.68 24.79
C ASP A 982 5.24 -27.76 25.98
N TRP A 983 4.16 -27.05 25.88
CA TRP A 983 3.10 -26.97 26.86
C TRP A 983 1.76 -27.29 26.20
N THR A 984 0.94 -28.09 26.92
CA THR A 984 -0.42 -28.39 26.49
C THR A 984 -1.37 -28.31 27.68
N GLY A 985 -2.66 -28.32 27.41
CA GLY A 985 -3.65 -28.35 28.50
C GLY A 985 -5.08 -28.19 27.96
N LEU A 986 -5.99 -28.39 28.88
CA LEU A 986 -7.43 -28.23 28.67
C LEU A 986 -7.96 -27.26 29.73
N LEU A 987 -8.65 -26.21 29.26
CA LEU A 987 -9.42 -25.32 30.11
C LEU A 987 -10.90 -25.40 29.73
N GLU A 988 -11.77 -25.15 30.67
CA GLU A 988 -13.21 -25.19 30.51
C GLU A 988 -13.84 -23.89 31.03
N TYR A 989 -14.80 -23.36 30.28
CA TYR A 989 -15.63 -22.26 30.70
C TYR A 989 -16.84 -22.72 31.51
N THR A 990 -16.97 -22.22 32.72
CA THR A 990 -18.06 -22.58 33.64
C THR A 990 -18.97 -21.41 33.97
N GLY A 991 -19.07 -20.43 33.06
CA GLY A 991 -19.85 -19.21 33.24
C GLY A 991 -19.05 -18.10 33.92
N ASP A 992 -18.85 -18.16 35.23
CA ASP A 992 -18.13 -17.13 35.99
C ASP A 992 -16.67 -17.49 36.32
N SER A 993 -16.22 -18.67 35.93
CA SER A 993 -14.87 -19.13 36.17
C SER A 993 -14.31 -19.98 35.03
N ILE A 994 -13.04 -20.22 35.09
CA ILE A 994 -12.32 -21.14 34.23
C ILE A 994 -11.74 -22.24 35.09
N GLN A 995 -11.95 -23.47 34.67
CA GLN A 995 -11.42 -24.67 35.33
C GLN A 995 -10.46 -25.38 34.37
N GLY A 996 -9.60 -26.22 34.92
CA GLY A 996 -8.64 -26.99 34.15
C GLY A 996 -7.19 -26.60 34.46
N SER A 997 -6.26 -27.18 33.70
CA SER A 997 -4.84 -27.00 33.89
C SER A 997 -4.05 -27.12 32.59
N TYR A 998 -2.84 -26.63 32.63
CA TYR A 998 -1.84 -26.84 31.57
C TYR A 998 -0.56 -27.37 32.17
N TYR A 999 0.19 -28.12 31.40
CA TYR A 999 1.39 -28.81 31.85
C TYR A 999 2.44 -28.88 30.74
N SER A 1000 3.72 -28.95 31.13
CA SER A 1000 4.81 -29.15 30.18
C SER A 1000 4.87 -30.60 29.72
N ILE A 1001 5.13 -30.79 28.45
CA ILE A 1001 5.34 -32.10 27.86
C ILE A 1001 6.81 -32.47 28.06
N GLY A 1002 7.07 -33.50 28.84
CA GLY A 1002 8.46 -33.94 29.12
C GLY A 1002 9.17 -34.34 27.82
N LYS A 1003 10.46 -33.98 27.71
CA LYS A 1003 11.33 -34.46 26.62
C LYS A 1003 11.32 -35.99 26.68
N LYS A 1004 10.78 -36.64 25.65
CA LYS A 1004 11.25 -38.01 25.36
C LYS A 1004 12.64 -37.83 24.75
N ASN A 1005 13.68 -38.23 25.55
CA ASN A 1005 15.06 -38.37 25.10
C ASN A 1005 15.15 -39.36 23.94
#